data_f69c278d442b8bc94617789ebde74f08
#
_entry.id   f69c278d442b8bc94617789ebde74f08
#
_cell.length_a   1.000
_cell.length_b   1.000
_cell.length_c   1.000
_cell.angle_alpha   90.00
_cell.angle_beta   90.00
_cell.angle_gamma   90.00
#
_symmetry.space_group_name_H-M   'P 1'
#
loop_
_entity.id
_entity.type
_entity.pdbx_description
1 polymer ?
#
loop_
_entity_poly.entity_id
_entity_poly.type
_entity_poly.pdbx_seq_one_letter_code
_entity_poly.pdbx_strand_id
1 'polypeptide(L)'
;MSKKPYYITTAIAYASGKPHIGNTYEIVLADAIARFRREEGHEVFFQTGTDEHGQKIENKAKEAGITPKEYVDNAAGQIRKIWDMMNTSYDKFIRTTDDDHKKQVQKIFKKFYDQGDIYKGFYEGMYCTACESFFTDSQLVDGKCPDCHGDVYPAKEDAYFFKMSKYADRLIKHINEHPEFIQPVSRKNEMMNNFLLPGLQDLCVSRTSFTWGIPVDFDPKHVTYVWLDALSNYITGIGYDVDGESSERFKKLWPADLHLIGKDIIRFHTIYWPIFLMALDLPLPKQVFGHPWLLQGDGKMSKSKGNVLYADTLVDFFGVDAVRYFVLHEMPFDNDGVISWDLMVERFNSDLANVLGNLVSRTISMSNKYFDGVLTDTKDESVAGATEIDTDLKDVVLMSVEKAVKKMSELRVADAITEIWTLFKRCNKYIDETTPWILAKEEDKKSRLQTVLYNLAESIAIGASLLYSFMPETSGKILESFGTNKRSLEDMNKFGLLMSGTKVVEESDILFKRLDIEEVLKQVEALNLGGTKGEEEIEGVDVVAKDIIEYDDFAKLQIQVGQIVKCEEVPKSKKLLCSQVKVGNTIRQVLSGIKQWYCAKEMVGKQVLVVTNLAPRKIAGLESQGMILMAEDDEGNAVLVSPEKNIKPGSEIA
;
A
#
# COMPACT_ATOMS: atom_id res chain seq x y z
N MET A 1 1.09 38.55 -5.22
CA MET A 1 1.80 38.01 -4.04
C MET A 1 2.67 36.86 -4.48
N SER A 2 3.89 36.69 -3.96
CA SER A 2 4.70 35.49 -4.24
C SER A 2 3.97 34.25 -3.66
N LYS A 3 3.91 33.17 -4.43
CA LYS A 3 3.31 31.90 -3.95
C LYS A 3 4.11 31.40 -2.74
N LYS A 4 3.41 30.86 -1.73
CA LYS A 4 4.05 30.25 -0.56
C LYS A 4 4.68 28.91 -0.99
N PRO A 5 5.96 28.65 -0.70
CA PRO A 5 6.58 27.38 -1.01
C PRO A 5 5.92 26.24 -0.20
N TYR A 6 5.90 25.05 -0.78
CA TYR A 6 5.45 23.82 -0.14
C TYR A 6 6.33 22.66 -0.59
N TYR A 7 7.07 22.07 0.33
CA TYR A 7 7.96 20.96 0.06
C TYR A 7 7.36 19.66 0.58
N ILE A 8 7.01 18.75 -0.35
CA ILE A 8 6.48 17.43 -0.05
C ILE A 8 7.44 16.36 -0.55
N THR A 9 7.61 15.29 0.23
CA THR A 9 8.43 14.13 -0.15
C THR A 9 7.70 12.83 0.11
N THR A 10 8.02 11.78 -0.66
CA THR A 10 7.78 10.40 -0.28
C THR A 10 9.02 9.80 0.38
N ALA A 11 8.90 8.60 0.95
CA ALA A 11 10.06 7.74 1.11
C ALA A 11 10.69 7.48 -0.26
N ILE A 12 12.01 7.30 -0.29
CA ILE A 12 12.69 6.85 -1.51
C ILE A 12 12.61 5.33 -1.60
N ALA A 13 12.19 4.81 -2.75
CA ALA A 13 11.92 3.39 -2.93
C ALA A 13 13.21 2.56 -2.92
N TYR A 14 13.27 1.50 -2.09
CA TYR A 14 14.43 0.61 -2.06
C TYR A 14 14.58 -0.15 -3.38
N ALA A 15 15.68 0.07 -4.10
CA ALA A 15 15.93 -0.40 -5.46
C ALA A 15 16.23 -1.92 -5.52
N SER A 16 15.50 -2.72 -4.76
CA SER A 16 15.68 -4.18 -4.68
C SER A 16 14.79 -4.98 -5.65
N GLY A 17 14.04 -4.32 -6.51
CA GLY A 17 13.19 -4.91 -7.55
C GLY A 17 11.98 -4.06 -7.90
N LYS A 18 11.12 -4.56 -8.82
CA LYS A 18 9.90 -3.87 -9.28
C LYS A 18 9.00 -3.49 -8.10
N PRO A 19 8.51 -2.23 -8.03
CA PRO A 19 7.61 -1.79 -6.98
C PRO A 19 6.22 -2.43 -7.15
N HIS A 20 5.62 -2.87 -6.04
CA HIS A 20 4.25 -3.37 -6.01
C HIS A 20 3.26 -2.22 -5.81
N ILE A 21 1.96 -2.52 -5.92
CA ILE A 21 0.89 -1.51 -5.83
C ILE A 21 0.91 -0.73 -4.51
N GLY A 22 1.38 -1.30 -3.41
CA GLY A 22 1.53 -0.60 -2.14
C GLY A 22 2.59 0.52 -2.19
N ASN A 23 3.70 0.32 -2.93
CA ASN A 23 4.66 1.40 -3.19
C ASN A 23 4.07 2.45 -4.15
N THR A 24 3.28 2.00 -5.13
CA THR A 24 2.60 2.89 -6.06
C THR A 24 1.52 3.73 -5.37
N TYR A 25 0.85 3.19 -4.35
CA TYR A 25 -0.08 3.95 -3.53
C TYR A 25 0.59 5.18 -2.90
N GLU A 26 1.76 5.02 -2.29
CA GLU A 26 2.49 6.13 -1.65
C GLU A 26 2.77 7.29 -2.62
N ILE A 27 3.28 6.97 -3.83
CA ILE A 27 3.60 8.02 -4.80
C ILE A 27 2.34 8.70 -5.36
N VAL A 28 1.24 7.94 -5.56
CA VAL A 28 -0.04 8.49 -6.03
C VAL A 28 -0.71 9.35 -4.95
N LEU A 29 -0.61 8.96 -3.69
CA LEU A 29 -1.10 9.73 -2.55
C LEU A 29 -0.36 11.07 -2.44
N ALA A 30 0.97 11.04 -2.53
CA ALA A 30 1.79 12.26 -2.52
C ALA A 30 1.47 13.17 -3.70
N ASP A 31 1.27 12.59 -4.90
CA ASP A 31 0.89 13.35 -6.09
C ASP A 31 -0.48 14.03 -5.95
N ALA A 32 -1.48 13.31 -5.41
CA ALA A 32 -2.80 13.89 -5.16
C ALA A 32 -2.72 15.08 -4.20
N ILE A 33 -1.94 14.96 -3.13
CA ILE A 33 -1.70 16.06 -2.18
C ILE A 33 -0.93 17.21 -2.86
N ALA A 34 0.12 16.91 -3.62
CA ALA A 34 0.92 17.92 -4.32
C ALA A 34 0.08 18.71 -5.34
N ARG A 35 -0.77 18.03 -6.13
CA ARG A 35 -1.70 18.67 -7.06
C ARG A 35 -2.68 19.57 -6.31
N PHE A 36 -3.28 19.07 -5.24
CA PHE A 36 -4.20 19.86 -4.42
C PHE A 36 -3.52 21.11 -3.83
N ARG A 37 -2.30 21.00 -3.31
CA ARG A 37 -1.56 22.18 -2.81
C ARG A 37 -1.23 23.18 -3.90
N ARG A 38 -0.99 22.72 -5.14
CA ARG A 38 -0.87 23.62 -6.30
C ARG A 38 -2.18 24.36 -6.61
N GLU A 39 -3.34 23.68 -6.45
CA GLU A 39 -4.67 24.32 -6.58
C GLU A 39 -4.91 25.38 -5.50
N GLU A 40 -4.41 25.18 -4.28
CA GLU A 40 -4.42 26.19 -3.21
C GLU A 40 -3.48 27.38 -3.48
N GLY A 41 -2.74 27.33 -4.59
CA GLY A 41 -1.84 28.42 -5.00
C GLY A 41 -0.44 28.32 -4.40
N HIS A 42 -0.06 27.20 -3.81
CA HIS A 42 1.32 26.97 -3.36
C HIS A 42 2.28 26.76 -4.54
N GLU A 43 3.55 27.13 -4.34
CA GLU A 43 4.66 26.72 -5.19
C GLU A 43 5.19 25.39 -4.64
N VAL A 44 4.65 24.29 -5.15
CA VAL A 44 4.97 22.95 -4.65
C VAL A 44 6.24 22.41 -5.29
N PHE A 45 7.14 21.88 -4.47
CA PHE A 45 8.26 21.06 -4.90
C PHE A 45 8.06 19.65 -4.34
N PHE A 46 7.88 18.69 -5.24
CA PHE A 46 7.62 17.29 -4.89
C PHE A 46 8.83 16.43 -5.23
N GLN A 47 9.45 15.85 -4.19
CA GLN A 47 10.61 14.96 -4.32
C GLN A 47 10.26 13.53 -3.99
N THR A 48 10.74 12.61 -4.83
CA THR A 48 10.78 11.16 -4.64
C THR A 48 12.13 10.62 -5.10
N GLY A 49 12.35 9.32 -5.08
CA GLY A 49 13.62 8.76 -5.55
C GLY A 49 13.81 7.28 -5.21
N THR A 50 15.08 6.86 -5.26
CA THR A 50 15.49 5.49 -4.95
C THR A 50 16.61 5.44 -3.92
N ASP A 51 16.46 4.52 -2.96
CA ASP A 51 17.50 4.06 -2.05
C ASP A 51 18.23 2.87 -2.69
N GLU A 52 19.52 3.01 -2.91
CA GLU A 52 20.29 2.17 -3.84
C GLU A 52 21.49 1.45 -3.22
N HIS A 53 21.72 1.60 -1.92
CA HIS A 53 22.84 0.97 -1.22
C HIS A 53 22.38 -0.18 -0.31
N GLY A 54 23.34 -0.99 0.16
CA GLY A 54 23.12 -2.02 1.15
C GLY A 54 23.41 -3.45 0.69
N GLN A 55 23.53 -4.35 1.66
CA GLN A 55 23.92 -5.74 1.46
C GLN A 55 22.95 -6.52 0.56
N LYS A 56 21.66 -6.25 0.68
CA LYS A 56 20.63 -6.93 -0.12
C LYS A 56 20.77 -6.64 -1.60
N ILE A 57 21.13 -5.41 -1.97
CA ILE A 57 21.40 -5.01 -3.36
C ILE A 57 22.68 -5.66 -3.87
N GLU A 58 23.75 -5.63 -3.07
CA GLU A 58 25.01 -6.31 -3.42
C GLU A 58 24.80 -7.80 -3.69
N ASN A 59 24.04 -8.49 -2.84
CA ASN A 59 23.71 -9.90 -3.01
C ASN A 59 22.90 -10.14 -4.31
N LYS A 60 21.86 -9.35 -4.55
CA LYS A 60 21.05 -9.49 -5.77
C LYS A 60 21.79 -9.19 -7.06
N ALA A 61 22.68 -8.22 -7.05
CA ALA A 61 23.55 -7.95 -8.18
C ALA A 61 24.47 -9.14 -8.47
N LYS A 62 25.04 -9.74 -7.41
CA LYS A 62 25.87 -10.94 -7.51
C LYS A 62 25.06 -12.14 -8.05
N GLU A 63 23.85 -12.37 -7.56
CA GLU A 63 22.93 -13.41 -8.07
C GLU A 63 22.61 -13.20 -9.56
N ALA A 64 22.44 -11.95 -9.97
CA ALA A 64 22.18 -11.57 -11.36
C ALA A 64 23.44 -11.57 -12.25
N GLY A 65 24.64 -11.75 -11.69
CA GLY A 65 25.91 -11.75 -12.43
C GLY A 65 26.30 -10.38 -13.01
N ILE A 66 25.80 -9.28 -12.43
CA ILE A 66 26.08 -7.90 -12.85
C ILE A 66 26.65 -7.08 -11.69
N THR A 67 27.14 -5.88 -11.98
CA THR A 67 27.60 -4.97 -10.93
C THR A 67 26.43 -4.39 -10.12
N PRO A 68 26.60 -4.05 -8.83
CA PRO A 68 25.57 -3.37 -8.05
C PRO A 68 25.07 -2.07 -8.72
N LYS A 69 25.96 -1.32 -9.38
CA LYS A 69 25.58 -0.09 -10.11
C LYS A 69 24.62 -0.38 -11.27
N GLU A 70 24.93 -1.39 -12.09
CA GLU A 70 24.05 -1.81 -13.19
C GLU A 70 22.70 -2.31 -12.67
N TYR A 71 22.71 -3.06 -11.56
CA TYR A 71 21.50 -3.54 -10.92
C TYR A 71 20.58 -2.39 -10.49
N VAL A 72 21.10 -1.39 -9.78
CA VAL A 72 20.29 -0.25 -9.32
C VAL A 72 19.91 0.71 -10.46
N ASP A 73 20.70 0.83 -11.52
CA ASP A 73 20.33 1.60 -12.70
C ASP A 73 19.09 1.00 -13.38
N ASN A 74 19.05 -0.32 -13.51
CA ASN A 74 17.88 -1.03 -14.04
C ASN A 74 16.67 -0.89 -13.12
N ALA A 75 16.85 -1.09 -11.81
CA ALA A 75 15.76 -1.00 -10.84
C ALA A 75 15.18 0.42 -10.75
N ALA A 76 16.04 1.44 -10.66
CA ALA A 76 15.61 2.85 -10.65
C ALA A 76 14.87 3.24 -11.93
N GLY A 77 15.33 2.74 -13.09
CA GLY A 77 14.65 2.93 -14.37
C GLY A 77 13.25 2.33 -14.39
N GLN A 78 13.06 1.13 -13.84
CA GLN A 78 11.75 0.49 -13.72
C GLN A 78 10.82 1.23 -12.76
N ILE A 79 11.33 1.66 -11.61
CA ILE A 79 10.57 2.43 -10.61
C ILE A 79 10.09 3.74 -11.24
N ARG A 80 10.99 4.48 -11.88
CA ARG A 80 10.68 5.74 -12.54
C ARG A 80 9.60 5.56 -13.62
N LYS A 81 9.73 4.52 -14.45
CA LYS A 81 8.74 4.20 -15.48
C LYS A 81 7.35 3.99 -14.90
N ILE A 82 7.23 3.35 -13.74
CA ILE A 82 5.94 3.14 -13.09
C ILE A 82 5.40 4.45 -12.51
N TRP A 83 6.25 5.30 -11.88
CA TRP A 83 5.84 6.62 -11.40
C TRP A 83 5.34 7.51 -12.55
N ASP A 84 6.05 7.54 -13.67
CA ASP A 84 5.68 8.31 -14.86
C ASP A 84 4.37 7.77 -15.48
N MET A 85 4.21 6.43 -15.57
CA MET A 85 2.99 5.78 -16.05
C MET A 85 1.76 6.15 -15.20
N MET A 86 1.92 6.27 -13.88
CA MET A 86 0.86 6.69 -12.96
C MET A 86 0.55 8.19 -13.03
N ASN A 87 1.10 8.92 -14.00
CA ASN A 87 0.90 10.36 -14.19
C ASN A 87 1.23 11.17 -12.92
N THR A 88 2.35 10.84 -12.26
CA THR A 88 2.79 11.57 -11.06
C THR A 88 3.62 12.79 -11.43
N SER A 89 3.42 13.89 -10.70
CA SER A 89 3.94 15.23 -11.01
C SER A 89 5.11 15.63 -10.12
N TYR A 90 6.01 14.68 -9.80
CA TYR A 90 7.21 14.97 -9.02
C TYR A 90 8.18 15.89 -9.79
N ASP A 91 8.85 16.78 -9.04
CA ASP A 91 9.83 17.74 -9.57
C ASP A 91 11.26 17.20 -9.51
N LYS A 92 11.55 16.29 -8.58
CA LYS A 92 12.86 15.66 -8.39
C LYS A 92 12.73 14.17 -8.13
N PHE A 93 13.50 13.39 -8.89
CA PHE A 93 13.77 11.98 -8.61
C PHE A 93 15.25 11.88 -8.20
N ILE A 94 15.50 11.76 -6.87
CA ILE A 94 16.86 11.64 -6.33
C ILE A 94 17.28 10.17 -6.26
N ARG A 95 18.56 9.92 -6.45
CA ARG A 95 19.20 8.61 -6.28
C ARG A 95 20.26 8.70 -5.20
N THR A 96 20.32 7.76 -4.28
CA THR A 96 21.39 7.78 -3.27
C THR A 96 22.78 7.52 -3.87
N THR A 97 22.83 7.02 -5.11
CA THR A 97 24.07 6.92 -5.90
C THR A 97 24.47 8.21 -6.61
N ASP A 98 23.69 9.30 -6.54
CA ASP A 98 24.08 10.60 -7.09
C ASP A 98 25.35 11.12 -6.38
N ASP A 99 26.34 11.61 -7.14
CA ASP A 99 27.63 12.00 -6.59
C ASP A 99 27.55 13.14 -5.56
N ASP A 100 26.67 14.11 -5.79
CA ASP A 100 26.45 15.22 -4.85
C ASP A 100 25.85 14.70 -3.53
N HIS A 101 24.92 13.75 -3.60
CA HIS A 101 24.35 13.12 -2.42
C HIS A 101 25.45 12.39 -1.62
N LYS A 102 26.21 11.50 -2.27
CA LYS A 102 27.30 10.76 -1.62
C LYS A 102 28.30 11.67 -0.91
N LYS A 103 28.74 12.73 -1.58
CA LYS A 103 29.66 13.72 -0.99
C LYS A 103 29.10 14.38 0.25
N GLN A 104 27.82 14.76 0.22
CA GLN A 104 27.19 15.40 1.37
C GLN A 104 27.00 14.42 2.54
N VAL A 105 26.64 13.16 2.28
CA VAL A 105 26.54 12.14 3.32
C VAL A 105 27.88 11.90 4.00
N GLN A 106 28.98 11.84 3.24
CA GLN A 106 30.34 11.73 3.79
C GLN A 106 30.68 12.91 4.71
N LYS A 107 30.38 14.14 4.28
CA LYS A 107 30.58 15.35 5.09
C LYS A 107 29.70 15.35 6.35
N ILE A 108 28.42 14.90 6.25
CA ILE A 108 27.50 14.77 7.39
C ILE A 108 28.08 13.80 8.40
N PHE A 109 28.52 12.61 7.95
CA PHE A 109 29.13 11.60 8.83
C PHE A 109 30.36 12.16 9.55
N LYS A 110 31.25 12.84 8.80
CA LYS A 110 32.44 13.46 9.37
C LYS A 110 32.11 14.55 10.38
N LYS A 111 31.15 15.41 10.10
CA LYS A 111 30.67 16.44 11.03
C LYS A 111 30.18 15.82 12.34
N PHE A 112 29.38 14.77 12.29
CA PHE A 112 28.89 14.07 13.47
C PHE A 112 30.04 13.42 14.27
N TYR A 113 31.05 12.91 13.58
CA TYR A 113 32.25 12.37 14.23
C TYR A 113 33.09 13.48 14.89
N ASP A 114 33.37 14.57 14.18
CA ASP A 114 34.17 15.68 14.70
C ASP A 114 33.55 16.37 15.91
N GLN A 115 32.22 16.46 15.97
CA GLN A 115 31.50 17.03 17.11
C GLN A 115 31.24 16.01 18.24
N GLY A 116 31.69 14.77 18.08
CA GLY A 116 31.62 13.72 19.10
C GLY A 116 30.24 13.07 19.25
N ASP A 117 29.36 13.24 18.30
CA ASP A 117 28.06 12.54 18.23
C ASP A 117 28.20 11.13 17.69
N ILE A 118 29.23 10.89 16.88
CA ILE A 118 29.63 9.55 16.44
C ILE A 118 30.92 9.13 17.16
N TYR A 119 30.96 7.87 17.61
CA TYR A 119 32.14 7.25 18.22
C TYR A 119 32.33 5.82 17.69
N LYS A 120 33.59 5.33 17.71
CA LYS A 120 33.93 3.96 17.29
C LYS A 120 33.70 2.98 18.44
N GLY A 121 33.12 1.84 18.14
CA GLY A 121 32.84 0.77 19.08
C GLY A 121 32.73 -0.59 18.37
N PHE A 122 32.31 -1.58 19.12
CA PHE A 122 32.01 -2.91 18.59
C PHE A 122 30.53 -3.16 18.69
N TYR A 123 29.94 -3.71 17.64
CA TYR A 123 28.60 -4.23 17.70
C TYR A 123 28.63 -5.75 17.82
N GLU A 124 27.86 -6.27 18.75
CA GLU A 124 27.61 -7.70 18.93
C GLU A 124 26.11 -7.89 19.18
N GLY A 125 25.43 -8.61 18.30
CA GLY A 125 23.97 -8.82 18.39
C GLY A 125 23.44 -9.66 17.25
N MET A 126 22.09 -9.77 17.19
CA MET A 126 21.40 -10.52 16.16
C MET A 126 21.06 -9.61 14.97
N TYR A 127 21.58 -9.93 13.80
CA TYR A 127 21.41 -9.14 12.59
C TYR A 127 20.33 -9.71 11.67
N CYS A 128 19.43 -8.83 11.22
CA CYS A 128 18.44 -9.14 10.20
C CYS A 128 18.86 -8.55 8.85
N THR A 129 19.16 -9.40 7.86
CA THR A 129 19.55 -8.92 6.52
C THR A 129 18.40 -8.25 5.78
N ALA A 130 17.16 -8.66 6.03
CA ALA A 130 15.99 -8.11 5.34
C ALA A 130 15.70 -6.66 5.74
N CYS A 131 15.88 -6.34 7.03
CA CYS A 131 15.68 -5.00 7.59
C CYS A 131 16.98 -4.21 7.71
N GLU A 132 18.13 -4.84 7.43
CA GLU A 132 19.47 -4.29 7.62
C GLU A 132 19.66 -3.70 9.04
N SER A 133 19.08 -4.37 10.04
CA SER A 133 19.03 -3.90 11.43
C SER A 133 19.54 -4.96 12.40
N PHE A 134 20.16 -4.46 13.47
CA PHE A 134 20.59 -5.29 14.59
C PHE A 134 19.57 -5.23 15.73
N PHE A 135 19.49 -6.33 16.45
CA PHE A 135 18.62 -6.48 17.61
C PHE A 135 19.39 -7.17 18.74
N THR A 136 19.05 -6.82 19.97
CA THR A 136 19.46 -7.60 21.14
C THR A 136 18.56 -8.85 21.25
N ASP A 137 19.03 -9.89 21.93
CA ASP A 137 18.21 -11.10 22.14
C ASP A 137 16.85 -10.80 22.77
N SER A 138 16.80 -9.79 23.65
CA SER A 138 15.56 -9.34 24.31
C SER A 138 14.56 -8.61 23.41
N GLN A 139 15.00 -8.15 22.25
CA GLN A 139 14.15 -7.47 21.25
C GLN A 139 13.55 -8.46 20.24
N LEU A 140 14.05 -9.69 20.19
CA LEU A 140 13.53 -10.68 19.25
C LEU A 140 12.14 -11.15 19.67
N VAL A 141 11.30 -11.40 18.69
CA VAL A 141 9.97 -12.02 18.86
C VAL A 141 10.06 -13.46 18.37
N ASP A 142 9.90 -14.41 19.27
CA ASP A 142 10.05 -15.86 18.97
C ASP A 142 11.39 -16.21 18.29
N GLY A 143 12.48 -15.50 18.69
CA GLY A 143 13.82 -15.69 18.11
C GLY A 143 14.00 -15.11 16.70
N LYS A 144 13.06 -14.28 16.24
CA LYS A 144 13.04 -13.67 14.92
C LYS A 144 13.07 -12.14 14.99
N CYS A 145 13.33 -11.51 13.85
CA CYS A 145 13.30 -10.05 13.72
C CYS A 145 11.94 -9.47 14.14
N PRO A 146 11.88 -8.49 15.04
CA PRO A 146 10.62 -7.89 15.48
C PRO A 146 9.90 -7.10 14.38
N ASP A 147 10.65 -6.60 13.39
CA ASP A 147 10.08 -5.74 12.33
C ASP A 147 9.51 -6.55 11.15
N CYS A 148 10.24 -7.58 10.68
CA CYS A 148 9.84 -8.35 9.48
C CYS A 148 9.53 -9.83 9.76
N HIS A 149 9.74 -10.30 10.99
CA HIS A 149 9.63 -11.71 11.41
C HIS A 149 10.55 -12.69 10.64
N GLY A 150 11.56 -12.15 9.93
CA GLY A 150 12.59 -12.94 9.24
C GLY A 150 13.65 -13.49 10.19
N ASP A 151 14.47 -14.41 9.66
CA ASP A 151 15.57 -15.00 10.41
C ASP A 151 16.65 -13.95 10.73
N VAL A 152 17.26 -14.11 11.90
CA VAL A 152 18.37 -13.30 12.39
C VAL A 152 19.55 -14.20 12.75
N TYR A 153 20.76 -13.69 12.62
CA TYR A 153 21.96 -14.44 12.97
C TYR A 153 22.94 -13.61 13.81
N PRO A 154 23.75 -14.24 14.66
CA PRO A 154 24.74 -13.52 15.46
C PRO A 154 25.77 -12.85 14.56
N ALA A 155 26.00 -11.56 14.79
CA ALA A 155 27.02 -10.80 14.08
C ALA A 155 27.81 -9.95 15.06
N LYS A 156 29.14 -9.85 14.79
CA LYS A 156 30.06 -9.03 15.55
C LYS A 156 30.96 -8.31 14.57
N GLU A 157 30.92 -6.97 14.60
CA GLU A 157 31.78 -6.16 13.74
C GLU A 157 32.20 -4.86 14.40
N ASP A 158 33.32 -4.31 13.97
CA ASP A 158 33.71 -2.92 14.25
C ASP A 158 32.67 -2.00 13.62
N ALA A 159 32.20 -1.02 14.37
CA ALA A 159 31.19 -0.10 13.88
C ALA A 159 31.34 1.28 14.52
N TYR A 160 30.76 2.27 13.86
CA TYR A 160 30.54 3.60 14.39
C TYR A 160 29.11 3.70 14.94
N PHE A 161 28.96 4.37 16.08
CA PHE A 161 27.68 4.55 16.77
C PHE A 161 27.35 6.03 16.91
N PHE A 162 26.12 6.39 16.63
CA PHE A 162 25.58 7.73 16.85
C PHE A 162 24.84 7.80 18.20
N LYS A 163 25.13 8.82 18.98
CA LYS A 163 24.56 9.05 20.33
C LYS A 163 23.11 9.54 20.26
N MET A 164 22.17 8.64 20.00
CA MET A 164 20.73 8.95 19.91
C MET A 164 20.18 9.50 21.20
N SER A 165 20.61 8.93 22.34
CA SER A 165 20.19 9.32 23.69
C SER A 165 20.43 10.79 24.02
N LYS A 166 21.48 11.41 23.46
CA LYS A 166 21.80 12.83 23.65
C LYS A 166 20.65 13.77 23.21
N TYR A 167 19.86 13.36 22.26
CA TYR A 167 18.81 14.17 21.65
C TYR A 167 17.38 13.77 22.04
N ALA A 168 17.21 12.67 22.78
CA ALA A 168 15.91 12.09 23.09
C ALA A 168 14.95 13.08 23.79
N ASP A 169 15.40 13.75 24.84
CA ASP A 169 14.55 14.70 25.60
C ASP A 169 14.11 15.89 24.74
N ARG A 170 15.01 16.38 23.86
CA ARG A 170 14.71 17.47 22.93
C ARG A 170 13.65 17.04 21.91
N LEU A 171 13.72 15.82 21.43
CA LEU A 171 12.74 15.25 20.50
C LEU A 171 11.38 15.03 21.19
N ILE A 172 11.37 14.45 22.38
CA ILE A 172 10.14 14.25 23.16
C ILE A 172 9.44 15.60 23.42
N LYS A 173 10.20 16.62 23.78
CA LYS A 173 9.68 17.98 23.97
C LYS A 173 9.05 18.50 22.68
N HIS A 174 9.75 18.40 21.55
CA HIS A 174 9.24 18.82 20.25
C HIS A 174 7.93 18.13 19.88
N ILE A 175 7.85 16.80 20.01
CA ILE A 175 6.63 16.02 19.70
C ILE A 175 5.44 16.45 20.57
N ASN A 176 5.69 16.82 21.83
CA ASN A 176 4.63 17.26 22.74
C ASN A 176 4.17 18.70 22.45
N GLU A 177 5.07 19.58 22.02
CA GLU A 177 4.76 20.97 21.67
C GLU A 177 4.14 21.08 20.26
N HIS A 178 4.34 20.07 19.39
CA HIS A 178 3.86 20.04 18.00
C HIS A 178 2.99 18.78 17.76
N PRO A 179 1.71 18.79 18.16
CA PRO A 179 0.83 17.63 18.01
C PRO A 179 0.56 17.27 16.54
N GLU A 180 0.78 18.19 15.60
CA GLU A 180 0.68 18.00 14.16
C GLU A 180 1.89 17.25 13.56
N PHE A 181 3.03 17.18 14.28
CA PHE A 181 4.30 16.69 13.75
C PHE A 181 4.21 15.23 13.28
N ILE A 182 3.58 14.35 14.04
CA ILE A 182 3.42 12.93 13.69
C ILE A 182 1.94 12.63 13.52
N GLN A 183 1.55 12.22 12.31
CA GLN A 183 0.18 11.82 11.96
C GLN A 183 0.17 10.45 11.29
N PRO A 184 -0.88 9.64 11.47
CA PRO A 184 -1.98 9.80 12.44
C PRO A 184 -1.51 9.76 13.91
N VAL A 185 -2.38 10.18 14.84
CA VAL A 185 -2.05 10.21 16.29
C VAL A 185 -1.70 8.84 16.86
N SER A 186 -2.25 7.76 16.28
CA SER A 186 -1.90 6.38 16.63
C SER A 186 -0.38 6.13 16.45
N ARG A 187 0.22 6.67 15.39
CA ARG A 187 1.67 6.55 15.11
C ARG A 187 2.50 7.36 16.10
N LYS A 188 2.04 8.57 16.46
CA LYS A 188 2.68 9.35 17.54
C LYS A 188 2.75 8.54 18.83
N ASN A 189 1.61 7.96 19.25
CA ASN A 189 1.53 7.19 20.48
C ASN A 189 2.43 5.95 20.45
N GLU A 190 2.49 5.25 19.31
CA GLU A 190 3.38 4.11 19.10
C GLU A 190 4.86 4.51 19.27
N MET A 191 5.30 5.58 18.63
CA MET A 191 6.69 6.05 18.71
C MET A 191 7.06 6.51 20.12
N MET A 192 6.17 7.24 20.78
CA MET A 192 6.38 7.71 22.15
C MET A 192 6.50 6.55 23.14
N ASN A 193 5.52 5.63 23.13
CA ASN A 193 5.42 4.58 24.14
C ASN A 193 6.42 3.44 23.94
N ASN A 194 6.69 3.05 22.69
CA ASN A 194 7.49 1.87 22.41
C ASN A 194 8.99 2.19 22.28
N PHE A 195 9.36 3.44 21.94
CA PHE A 195 10.75 3.77 21.64
C PHE A 195 11.30 4.93 22.47
N LEU A 196 10.58 6.06 22.58
CA LEU A 196 11.14 7.27 23.19
C LEU A 196 11.09 7.23 24.72
N LEU A 197 9.95 6.89 25.32
CA LEU A 197 9.79 6.85 26.78
C LEU A 197 10.60 5.73 27.45
N PRO A 198 10.79 4.53 26.84
CA PRO A 198 11.70 3.53 27.39
C PRO A 198 13.18 3.93 27.34
N GLY A 199 13.53 4.94 26.54
CA GLY A 199 14.91 5.41 26.32
C GLY A 199 15.52 4.88 25.03
N LEU A 200 16.21 5.76 24.31
CA LEU A 200 16.89 5.43 23.07
C LEU A 200 18.28 4.85 23.33
N GLN A 201 18.60 3.79 22.61
CA GLN A 201 19.97 3.27 22.52
C GLN A 201 20.71 3.95 21.37
N ASP A 202 22.04 3.98 21.43
CA ASP A 202 22.87 4.55 20.39
C ASP A 202 22.77 3.71 19.12
N LEU A 203 22.69 4.38 17.97
CA LEU A 203 22.46 3.77 16.68
C LEU A 203 23.78 3.41 16.00
N CYS A 204 23.92 2.16 15.59
CA CYS A 204 25.03 1.76 14.72
C CYS A 204 24.88 2.41 13.33
N VAL A 205 25.84 3.23 12.91
CA VAL A 205 25.78 4.05 11.68
C VAL A 205 26.83 3.69 10.63
N SER A 206 27.52 2.56 10.77
CA SER A 206 28.43 2.03 9.75
C SER A 206 28.39 0.51 9.67
N ARG A 207 28.90 -0.04 8.57
CA ARG A 207 29.06 -1.47 8.31
C ARG A 207 30.43 -1.76 7.72
N THR A 208 30.92 -2.99 7.97
CA THR A 208 32.13 -3.55 7.34
C THR A 208 31.85 -4.88 6.63
N SER A 209 30.64 -5.44 6.80
CA SER A 209 30.25 -6.75 6.27
C SER A 209 29.93 -6.76 4.77
N PHE A 210 29.77 -5.62 4.14
CA PHE A 210 29.56 -5.44 2.70
C PHE A 210 30.24 -4.15 2.20
N THR A 211 30.37 -4.00 0.88
CA THR A 211 31.12 -2.90 0.26
C THR A 211 30.26 -1.93 -0.55
N TRP A 212 29.03 -2.34 -0.91
CA TRP A 212 28.12 -1.51 -1.68
C TRP A 212 27.39 -0.50 -0.78
N GLY A 213 28.02 0.64 -0.55
CA GLY A 213 27.55 1.75 0.26
C GLY A 213 28.45 2.97 0.11
N ILE A 214 28.14 4.06 0.80
CA ILE A 214 28.95 5.27 0.82
C ILE A 214 30.13 5.06 1.79
N PRO A 215 31.38 5.04 1.34
CA PRO A 215 32.51 4.83 2.23
C PRO A 215 32.68 6.01 3.20
N VAL A 216 33.12 5.71 4.42
CA VAL A 216 33.52 6.72 5.40
C VAL A 216 34.91 7.25 5.01
N ASP A 217 35.02 8.54 4.68
CA ASP A 217 36.25 9.12 4.08
C ASP A 217 37.51 8.86 4.90
N PHE A 218 37.45 8.97 6.21
CA PHE A 218 38.62 8.82 7.10
C PHE A 218 38.82 7.36 7.59
N ASP A 219 37.89 6.44 7.27
CA ASP A 219 38.01 5.01 7.56
C ASP A 219 37.29 4.19 6.45
N PRO A 220 37.92 4.06 5.25
CA PRO A 220 37.26 3.46 4.07
C PRO A 220 36.92 1.97 4.18
N LYS A 221 37.28 1.31 5.30
CA LYS A 221 36.83 -0.05 5.60
C LYS A 221 35.33 -0.09 5.98
N HIS A 222 34.79 1.05 6.39
CA HIS A 222 33.41 1.21 6.77
C HIS A 222 32.62 1.88 5.64
N VAL A 223 31.40 1.40 5.41
CA VAL A 223 30.38 2.10 4.63
C VAL A 223 29.33 2.68 5.58
N THR A 224 28.79 3.82 5.20
CA THR A 224 27.72 4.50 5.96
C THR A 224 26.47 3.61 6.04
N TYR A 225 25.85 3.60 7.20
CA TYR A 225 24.58 2.88 7.42
C TYR A 225 23.46 3.43 6.55
N VAL A 226 22.69 2.52 5.97
CA VAL A 226 21.65 2.82 4.99
C VAL A 226 20.67 3.93 5.43
N TRP A 227 20.29 4.00 6.69
CA TRP A 227 19.34 5.02 7.15
C TRP A 227 19.96 6.41 7.32
N LEU A 228 21.27 6.54 7.62
CA LEU A 228 21.92 7.85 7.57
C LEU A 228 22.07 8.33 6.14
N ASP A 229 22.38 7.41 5.22
CA ASP A 229 22.41 7.64 3.78
C ASP A 229 21.01 8.03 3.27
N ALA A 230 20.06 7.13 3.35
CA ALA A 230 18.72 7.31 2.79
C ALA A 230 18.01 8.56 3.32
N LEU A 231 18.00 8.81 4.65
CA LEU A 231 17.28 9.96 5.22
C LEU A 231 17.88 11.31 4.81
N SER A 232 19.19 11.35 4.55
CA SER A 232 19.86 12.58 4.09
C SER A 232 19.38 13.07 2.71
N ASN A 233 18.70 12.21 1.92
CA ASN A 233 18.16 12.58 0.60
C ASN A 233 17.24 13.82 0.67
N TYR A 234 16.47 13.97 1.74
CA TYR A 234 15.49 15.04 1.90
C TYR A 234 16.10 16.44 1.89
N ILE A 235 17.34 16.57 2.29
CA ILE A 235 18.08 17.85 2.26
C ILE A 235 19.05 17.91 1.10
N THR A 236 19.75 16.83 0.77
CA THR A 236 20.72 16.83 -0.33
C THR A 236 20.04 17.02 -1.69
N GLY A 237 18.84 16.45 -1.90
CA GLY A 237 18.08 16.59 -3.13
C GLY A 237 17.64 18.01 -3.47
N ILE A 238 17.59 18.87 -2.47
CA ILE A 238 17.29 20.30 -2.63
C ILE A 238 18.53 21.20 -2.48
N GLY A 239 19.72 20.59 -2.35
CA GLY A 239 21.01 21.30 -2.38
C GLY A 239 21.49 21.82 -1.04
N TYR A 240 21.29 21.04 0.03
CA TYR A 240 21.96 21.27 1.32
C TYR A 240 23.47 21.08 1.18
N ASP A 241 24.25 21.95 1.79
CA ASP A 241 25.69 21.80 1.93
C ASP A 241 26.11 21.97 3.39
N VAL A 242 26.87 20.97 3.90
CA VAL A 242 27.37 20.93 5.29
C VAL A 242 28.31 22.09 5.60
N ASP A 243 29.06 22.58 4.60
CA ASP A 243 30.02 23.66 4.75
C ASP A 243 29.36 25.04 4.75
N GLY A 244 28.03 25.10 4.64
CA GLY A 244 27.24 26.34 4.77
C GLY A 244 26.89 27.02 3.44
N GLU A 245 27.29 26.45 2.30
CA GLU A 245 27.01 26.97 0.96
C GLU A 245 25.74 26.36 0.33
N SER A 246 24.73 26.09 1.14
CA SER A 246 23.47 25.51 0.68
C SER A 246 22.80 26.37 -0.39
N SER A 247 22.18 25.70 -1.36
CA SER A 247 21.51 26.33 -2.51
C SER A 247 20.35 27.24 -2.11
N GLU A 248 19.97 28.19 -2.98
CA GLU A 248 18.77 29.01 -2.78
C GLU A 248 17.49 28.16 -2.72
N ARG A 249 17.47 26.99 -3.39
CA ARG A 249 16.36 26.05 -3.31
C ARG A 249 16.23 25.49 -1.90
N PHE A 250 17.34 25.05 -1.28
CA PHE A 250 17.33 24.60 0.11
C PHE A 250 16.81 25.69 1.06
N LYS A 251 17.37 26.89 0.97
CA LYS A 251 16.95 28.03 1.82
C LYS A 251 15.48 28.38 1.68
N LYS A 252 14.91 28.18 0.49
CA LYS A 252 13.50 28.45 0.19
C LYS A 252 12.55 27.36 0.67
N LEU A 253 12.96 26.08 0.53
CA LEU A 253 12.09 24.92 0.71
C LEU A 253 12.20 24.25 2.08
N TRP A 254 13.39 24.31 2.72
CA TRP A 254 13.56 23.69 4.02
C TRP A 254 13.06 24.61 5.16
N PRO A 255 12.34 24.10 6.17
CA PRO A 255 11.98 22.69 6.41
C PRO A 255 10.84 22.19 5.53
N ALA A 256 10.85 20.87 5.26
CA ALA A 256 9.78 20.23 4.52
C ALA A 256 8.42 20.43 5.20
N ASP A 257 7.38 20.67 4.38
CA ASP A 257 6.00 20.80 4.88
C ASP A 257 5.41 19.43 5.22
N LEU A 258 5.74 18.40 4.40
CA LEU A 258 5.23 17.04 4.60
C LEU A 258 6.24 15.98 4.14
N HIS A 259 6.60 15.08 5.04
CA HIS A 259 7.16 13.78 4.71
C HIS A 259 6.04 12.74 4.73
N LEU A 260 5.70 12.19 3.57
CA LEU A 260 4.70 11.13 3.41
C LEU A 260 5.44 9.80 3.28
N ILE A 261 5.17 8.86 4.19
CA ILE A 261 5.92 7.60 4.28
C ILE A 261 5.02 6.44 4.71
N GLY A 262 5.43 5.19 4.41
CA GLY A 262 4.77 4.01 4.95
C GLY A 262 4.91 3.89 6.48
N LYS A 263 3.88 3.39 7.15
CA LYS A 263 3.89 3.20 8.62
C LYS A 263 5.01 2.28 9.11
N ASP A 264 5.52 1.39 8.27
CA ASP A 264 6.61 0.44 8.57
C ASP A 264 7.97 1.13 8.78
N ILE A 265 8.15 2.32 8.20
CA ILE A 265 9.38 3.09 8.35
C ILE A 265 9.19 4.38 9.16
N ILE A 266 8.06 4.51 9.87
CA ILE A 266 7.72 5.71 10.67
C ILE A 266 8.78 6.00 11.74
N ARG A 267 9.36 4.96 12.37
CA ARG A 267 10.41 5.10 13.39
C ARG A 267 11.63 5.85 12.86
N PHE A 268 12.07 5.54 11.65
CA PHE A 268 13.23 6.16 11.05
C PHE A 268 13.00 7.63 10.73
N HIS A 269 11.77 8.01 10.33
CA HIS A 269 11.41 9.37 9.92
C HIS A 269 10.98 10.26 11.08
N THR A 270 10.57 9.68 12.21
CA THR A 270 10.09 10.44 13.38
C THR A 270 11.04 10.39 14.56
N ILE A 271 12.02 9.49 14.55
CA ILE A 271 13.06 9.40 15.58
C ILE A 271 14.45 9.67 15.01
N TYR A 272 14.93 8.85 14.05
CA TYR A 272 16.31 8.97 13.56
C TYR A 272 16.50 10.27 12.77
N TRP A 273 15.65 10.54 11.82
CA TRP A 273 15.75 11.73 10.99
C TRP A 273 15.70 13.05 11.78
N PRO A 274 14.73 13.28 12.66
CA PRO A 274 14.73 14.47 13.51
C PRO A 274 16.00 14.61 14.37
N ILE A 275 16.52 13.51 14.90
CA ILE A 275 17.76 13.55 15.70
C ILE A 275 18.97 13.91 14.85
N PHE A 276 19.10 13.38 13.63
CA PHE A 276 20.16 13.78 12.71
C PHE A 276 20.05 15.27 12.33
N LEU A 277 18.84 15.77 12.10
CA LEU A 277 18.61 17.20 11.85
C LEU A 277 18.98 18.07 13.05
N MET A 278 18.64 17.63 14.27
CA MET A 278 19.03 18.33 15.50
C MET A 278 20.56 18.39 15.66
N ALA A 279 21.27 17.33 15.26
CA ALA A 279 22.74 17.29 15.29
C ALA A 279 23.38 18.15 14.18
N LEU A 280 22.64 18.41 13.10
CA LEU A 280 23.03 19.33 12.03
C LEU A 280 22.68 20.80 12.33
N ASP A 281 21.98 21.05 13.44
CA ASP A 281 21.38 22.36 13.76
C ASP A 281 20.36 22.86 12.70
N LEU A 282 19.64 21.92 12.10
CA LEU A 282 18.59 22.21 11.13
C LEU A 282 17.19 22.15 11.78
N PRO A 283 16.24 22.97 11.29
CA PRO A 283 14.84 22.86 11.71
C PRO A 283 14.25 21.52 11.26
N LEU A 284 13.30 20.99 12.05
CA LEU A 284 12.62 19.74 11.76
C LEU A 284 11.54 19.93 10.69
N PRO A 285 11.15 18.86 9.96
CA PRO A 285 9.99 18.89 9.09
C PRO A 285 8.74 19.31 9.86
N LYS A 286 7.79 19.97 9.21
CA LYS A 286 6.56 20.42 9.88
C LYS A 286 5.64 19.25 10.21
N GLN A 287 5.59 18.23 9.32
CA GLN A 287 4.73 17.08 9.49
C GLN A 287 5.34 15.82 8.85
N VAL A 288 5.18 14.69 9.55
CA VAL A 288 5.43 13.34 9.02
C VAL A 288 4.12 12.58 9.08
N PHE A 289 3.63 12.13 7.92
CA PHE A 289 2.42 11.32 7.81
C PHE A 289 2.78 9.89 7.48
N GLY A 290 2.52 8.99 8.43
CA GLY A 290 2.71 7.55 8.28
C GLY A 290 1.45 6.89 7.74
N HIS A 291 1.36 6.71 6.42
CA HIS A 291 0.19 6.10 5.79
C HIS A 291 0.11 4.60 6.10
N PRO A 292 -1.12 4.03 6.17
CA PRO A 292 -1.34 2.60 6.39
C PRO A 292 -0.92 1.75 5.18
N TRP A 293 -0.95 0.43 5.34
CA TRP A 293 -0.64 -0.52 4.27
C TRP A 293 -1.84 -0.79 3.38
N LEU A 294 -1.55 -1.03 2.11
CA LEU A 294 -2.49 -1.62 1.17
C LEU A 294 -2.26 -3.14 1.16
N LEU A 295 -3.27 -3.88 1.63
CA LEU A 295 -3.25 -5.32 1.77
C LEU A 295 -3.93 -5.98 0.57
N GLN A 296 -3.54 -7.22 0.24
CA GLN A 296 -4.27 -8.07 -0.69
C GLN A 296 -4.85 -9.27 0.06
N GLY A 297 -6.18 -9.44 0.00
CA GLY A 297 -6.86 -10.45 0.78
C GLY A 297 -6.55 -10.30 2.29
N ASP A 298 -6.19 -11.39 2.95
CA ASP A 298 -5.99 -11.44 4.40
C ASP A 298 -4.60 -10.98 4.87
N GLY A 299 -3.74 -10.43 3.99
CA GLY A 299 -2.40 -10.12 4.44
C GLY A 299 -1.56 -9.17 3.58
N LYS A 300 -0.38 -8.83 4.11
CA LYS A 300 0.61 -7.99 3.44
C LYS A 300 1.09 -8.68 2.16
N MET A 301 1.16 -7.91 1.06
CA MET A 301 1.74 -8.38 -0.20
C MET A 301 3.20 -8.80 -0.02
N SER A 302 3.54 -9.99 -0.50
CA SER A 302 4.91 -10.51 -0.45
C SER A 302 5.23 -11.31 -1.71
N LYS A 303 6.40 -11.05 -2.30
CA LYS A 303 6.86 -11.78 -3.50
C LYS A 303 6.98 -13.29 -3.25
N SER A 304 7.34 -13.69 -2.03
CA SER A 304 7.44 -15.10 -1.64
C SER A 304 6.08 -15.80 -1.48
N LYS A 305 4.99 -15.05 -1.35
CA LYS A 305 3.62 -15.59 -1.26
C LYS A 305 2.88 -15.58 -2.61
N GLY A 306 3.51 -15.06 -3.67
CA GLY A 306 2.88 -14.94 -5.00
C GLY A 306 1.66 -14.01 -5.08
N ASN A 307 1.37 -13.24 -4.01
CA ASN A 307 0.19 -12.38 -3.90
C ASN A 307 0.50 -10.91 -4.19
N VAL A 308 1.39 -10.59 -5.11
CA VAL A 308 1.79 -9.21 -5.41
C VAL A 308 1.03 -8.67 -6.61
N LEU A 309 0.33 -7.56 -6.41
CA LEU A 309 -0.28 -6.77 -7.49
C LEU A 309 0.69 -5.67 -7.95
N TYR A 310 0.83 -5.51 -9.26
CA TYR A 310 1.65 -4.49 -9.89
C TYR A 310 0.80 -3.45 -10.59
N ALA A 311 1.23 -2.18 -10.53
CA ALA A 311 0.47 -1.07 -11.09
C ALA A 311 0.29 -1.17 -12.60
N ASP A 312 1.30 -1.60 -13.34
CA ASP A 312 1.22 -1.78 -14.81
C ASP A 312 0.14 -2.80 -15.19
N THR A 313 0.10 -3.95 -14.50
CA THR A 313 -0.96 -4.95 -14.72
C THR A 313 -2.35 -4.35 -14.46
N LEU A 314 -2.52 -3.60 -13.38
CA LEU A 314 -3.80 -2.96 -13.07
C LEU A 314 -4.17 -1.88 -14.10
N VAL A 315 -3.20 -1.13 -14.58
CA VAL A 315 -3.42 -0.10 -15.61
C VAL A 315 -3.86 -0.72 -16.93
N ASP A 316 -3.34 -1.88 -17.31
CA ASP A 316 -3.77 -2.60 -18.53
C ASP A 316 -5.25 -2.99 -18.48
N PHE A 317 -5.80 -3.31 -17.29
CA PHE A 317 -7.21 -3.66 -17.13
C PHE A 317 -8.14 -2.45 -16.98
N PHE A 318 -7.72 -1.47 -16.20
CA PHE A 318 -8.60 -0.41 -15.71
C PHE A 318 -8.26 0.99 -16.21
N GLY A 319 -7.05 1.20 -16.72
CA GLY A 319 -6.51 2.51 -17.01
C GLY A 319 -5.97 3.25 -15.78
N VAL A 320 -5.13 4.25 -16.05
CA VAL A 320 -4.35 4.97 -15.01
C VAL A 320 -5.25 5.61 -13.95
N ASP A 321 -6.23 6.42 -14.38
CA ASP A 321 -7.08 7.17 -13.45
C ASP A 321 -7.97 6.28 -12.59
N ALA A 322 -8.42 5.11 -13.13
CA ALA A 322 -9.16 4.16 -12.32
C ALA A 322 -8.28 3.51 -11.25
N VAL A 323 -7.02 3.16 -11.57
CA VAL A 323 -6.07 2.64 -10.58
C VAL A 323 -5.76 3.71 -9.53
N ARG A 324 -5.58 4.97 -9.93
CA ARG A 324 -5.41 6.09 -8.99
C ARG A 324 -6.62 6.20 -8.05
N TYR A 325 -7.84 6.14 -8.60
CA TYR A 325 -9.07 6.15 -7.83
C TYR A 325 -9.08 5.04 -6.77
N PHE A 326 -8.79 3.78 -7.13
CA PHE A 326 -8.81 2.66 -6.21
C PHE A 326 -7.85 2.83 -5.05
N VAL A 327 -6.57 3.09 -5.36
CA VAL A 327 -5.55 3.20 -4.32
C VAL A 327 -5.77 4.41 -3.40
N LEU A 328 -6.45 5.46 -3.86
CA LEU A 328 -6.76 6.63 -3.05
C LEU A 328 -8.07 6.47 -2.28
N HIS A 329 -9.09 5.82 -2.86
CA HIS A 329 -10.42 5.68 -2.26
C HIS A 329 -10.47 4.57 -1.21
N GLU A 330 -9.82 3.41 -1.47
CA GLU A 330 -9.90 2.24 -0.59
C GLU A 330 -8.90 2.29 0.59
N MET A 331 -8.20 3.42 0.77
CA MET A 331 -7.22 3.60 1.84
C MET A 331 -7.76 4.53 2.93
N PRO A 332 -8.25 3.98 4.07
CA PRO A 332 -8.63 4.77 5.23
C PRO A 332 -7.45 5.58 5.78
N PHE A 333 -7.75 6.65 6.53
CA PHE A 333 -6.72 7.55 7.07
C PHE A 333 -5.75 6.88 8.06
N ASP A 334 -6.21 5.95 8.88
CA ASP A 334 -5.47 5.37 10.01
C ASP A 334 -5.36 3.84 9.96
N ASN A 335 -6.27 3.17 9.25
CA ASN A 335 -6.34 1.72 9.16
C ASN A 335 -5.85 1.22 7.80
N ASP A 336 -5.38 -0.03 7.77
CA ASP A 336 -4.98 -0.68 6.52
C ASP A 336 -6.18 -0.83 5.58
N GLY A 337 -5.93 -0.60 4.28
CA GLY A 337 -6.89 -0.83 3.22
C GLY A 337 -6.70 -2.20 2.58
N VAL A 338 -7.75 -2.70 1.94
CA VAL A 338 -7.71 -3.97 1.22
C VAL A 338 -8.02 -3.73 -0.26
N ILE A 339 -7.28 -4.38 -1.13
CA ILE A 339 -7.51 -4.37 -2.58
C ILE A 339 -7.68 -5.82 -3.07
N SER A 340 -8.70 -6.04 -3.91
CA SER A 340 -8.93 -7.30 -4.60
C SER A 340 -9.46 -7.04 -6.00
N TRP A 341 -9.35 -8.02 -6.89
CA TRP A 341 -9.89 -7.89 -8.25
C TRP A 341 -11.40 -7.66 -8.24
N ASP A 342 -12.13 -8.39 -7.40
CA ASP A 342 -13.58 -8.25 -7.24
C ASP A 342 -13.96 -6.82 -6.81
N LEU A 343 -13.31 -6.31 -5.78
CA LEU A 343 -13.56 -4.94 -5.28
C LEU A 343 -13.24 -3.89 -6.35
N MET A 344 -12.15 -4.06 -7.09
CA MET A 344 -11.79 -3.12 -8.16
C MET A 344 -12.81 -3.11 -9.29
N VAL A 345 -13.29 -4.29 -9.74
CA VAL A 345 -14.33 -4.37 -10.77
C VAL A 345 -15.66 -3.81 -10.25
N GLU A 346 -16.02 -4.11 -9.00
CA GLU A 346 -17.23 -3.55 -8.36
C GLU A 346 -17.17 -2.01 -8.34
N ARG A 347 -16.08 -1.42 -7.85
CA ARG A 347 -15.89 0.03 -7.82
C ARG A 347 -15.84 0.65 -9.19
N PHE A 348 -15.16 0.01 -10.13
CA PHE A 348 -15.13 0.47 -11.52
C PHE A 348 -16.53 0.56 -12.11
N ASN A 349 -17.34 -0.47 -11.91
CA ASN A 349 -18.69 -0.51 -12.45
C ASN A 349 -19.65 0.41 -11.70
N SER A 350 -19.63 0.40 -10.36
CA SER A 350 -20.57 1.18 -9.53
C SER A 350 -20.25 2.66 -9.54
N ASP A 351 -19.00 3.01 -9.28
CA ASP A 351 -18.63 4.40 -9.04
C ASP A 351 -18.19 5.09 -10.32
N LEU A 352 -17.28 4.48 -11.10
CA LEU A 352 -16.72 5.12 -12.29
C LEU A 352 -17.67 5.02 -13.49
N ALA A 353 -18.15 3.83 -13.84
CA ALA A 353 -19.03 3.67 -14.99
C ALA A 353 -20.44 4.18 -14.72
N ASN A 354 -21.08 3.76 -13.62
CA ASN A 354 -22.50 4.10 -13.35
C ASN A 354 -22.67 5.51 -12.79
N VAL A 355 -21.97 5.87 -11.69
CA VAL A 355 -22.19 7.17 -11.05
C VAL A 355 -21.60 8.29 -11.89
N LEU A 356 -20.33 8.20 -12.32
CA LEU A 356 -19.66 9.29 -13.04
C LEU A 356 -19.86 9.22 -14.54
N GLY A 357 -19.48 8.11 -15.19
CA GLY A 357 -19.49 7.97 -16.65
C GLY A 357 -20.90 8.12 -17.23
N ASN A 358 -21.88 7.43 -16.64
CA ASN A 358 -23.27 7.53 -17.07
C ASN A 358 -23.88 8.93 -16.84
N LEU A 359 -23.54 9.60 -15.72
CA LEU A 359 -23.98 10.98 -15.46
C LEU A 359 -23.50 11.93 -16.57
N VAL A 360 -22.22 11.89 -16.89
CA VAL A 360 -21.60 12.73 -17.95
C VAL A 360 -22.24 12.44 -19.31
N SER A 361 -22.30 11.18 -19.71
CA SER A 361 -22.82 10.76 -21.01
C SER A 361 -24.32 11.09 -21.16
N ARG A 362 -25.14 10.85 -20.14
CA ARG A 362 -26.59 11.18 -20.15
C ARG A 362 -26.80 12.69 -20.27
N THR A 363 -26.05 13.49 -19.54
CA THR A 363 -26.19 14.96 -19.58
C THR A 363 -25.83 15.51 -20.95
N ILE A 364 -24.72 15.05 -21.56
CA ILE A 364 -24.33 15.43 -22.92
C ILE A 364 -25.35 14.98 -23.95
N SER A 365 -25.80 13.72 -23.88
CA SER A 365 -26.79 13.17 -24.80
C SER A 365 -28.13 13.92 -24.75
N MET A 366 -28.61 14.29 -23.57
CA MET A 366 -29.84 15.08 -23.41
C MET A 366 -29.66 16.50 -23.94
N SER A 367 -28.50 17.13 -23.69
CA SER A 367 -28.18 18.47 -24.20
C SER A 367 -28.17 18.49 -25.73
N ASN A 368 -27.51 17.51 -26.38
CA ASN A 368 -27.51 17.38 -27.83
C ASN A 368 -28.90 17.10 -28.39
N LYS A 369 -29.62 16.16 -27.78
CA LYS A 369 -30.94 15.74 -28.27
C LYS A 369 -32.00 16.85 -28.22
N TYR A 370 -31.97 17.68 -27.20
CA TYR A 370 -33.05 18.65 -26.95
C TYR A 370 -32.69 20.08 -27.37
N PHE A 371 -31.39 20.42 -27.39
CA PHE A 371 -30.91 21.80 -27.60
C PHE A 371 -29.64 21.88 -28.45
N ASP A 372 -29.40 20.93 -29.32
CA ASP A 372 -28.21 20.89 -30.24
C ASP A 372 -26.88 21.09 -29.49
N GLY A 373 -26.84 20.60 -28.22
CA GLY A 373 -25.70 20.70 -27.34
C GLY A 373 -25.52 22.02 -26.62
N VAL A 374 -26.38 23.01 -26.83
CA VAL A 374 -26.27 24.35 -26.24
C VAL A 374 -26.86 24.38 -24.84
N LEU A 375 -26.05 24.77 -23.86
CA LEU A 375 -26.45 24.92 -22.46
C LEU A 375 -26.83 26.38 -22.21
N THR A 376 -28.09 26.61 -21.78
CA THR A 376 -28.61 27.96 -21.51
C THR A 376 -29.09 28.09 -20.07
N ASP A 377 -28.60 29.08 -19.35
CA ASP A 377 -29.08 29.42 -18.00
C ASP A 377 -30.34 30.28 -18.13
N THR A 378 -31.49 29.66 -18.13
CA THR A 378 -32.79 30.35 -18.21
C THR A 378 -33.35 30.72 -16.85
N LYS A 379 -32.86 30.16 -15.76
CA LYS A 379 -33.33 30.36 -14.38
C LYS A 379 -34.83 30.13 -14.19
N ASP A 380 -35.38 29.18 -14.96
CA ASP A 380 -36.82 28.89 -14.95
C ASP A 380 -37.19 28.00 -13.78
N GLU A 381 -38.02 28.52 -12.91
CA GLU A 381 -38.57 27.88 -11.70
C GLU A 381 -40.11 27.69 -11.79
N SER A 382 -40.67 27.71 -13.00
CA SER A 382 -42.13 27.67 -13.24
C SER A 382 -42.82 26.35 -12.81
N VAL A 383 -42.03 25.25 -12.68
CA VAL A 383 -42.57 23.96 -12.23
C VAL A 383 -42.60 23.91 -10.71
N ALA A 384 -43.71 23.42 -10.15
CA ALA A 384 -43.87 23.31 -8.69
C ALA A 384 -42.76 22.48 -8.05
N GLY A 385 -42.15 23.00 -6.99
CA GLY A 385 -41.01 22.38 -6.29
C GLY A 385 -39.66 22.56 -7.00
N ALA A 386 -39.59 23.27 -8.14
CA ALA A 386 -38.34 23.48 -8.87
C ALA A 386 -37.27 24.24 -8.06
N THR A 387 -37.71 25.30 -7.36
CA THR A 387 -36.79 26.12 -6.52
C THR A 387 -36.17 25.29 -5.41
N GLU A 388 -36.91 24.46 -4.71
CA GLU A 388 -36.44 23.62 -3.62
C GLU A 388 -35.45 22.56 -4.13
N ILE A 389 -35.74 21.88 -5.25
CA ILE A 389 -34.92 20.83 -5.84
C ILE A 389 -33.59 21.43 -6.37
N ASP A 390 -33.66 22.61 -7.04
CA ASP A 390 -32.48 23.29 -7.56
C ASP A 390 -31.60 23.84 -6.44
N THR A 391 -32.21 24.38 -5.37
CA THR A 391 -31.50 24.87 -4.19
C THR A 391 -30.77 23.72 -3.50
N ASP A 392 -31.44 22.58 -3.26
CA ASP A 392 -30.84 21.40 -2.65
C ASP A 392 -29.66 20.86 -3.49
N LEU A 393 -29.76 20.85 -4.82
CA LEU A 393 -28.62 20.48 -5.68
C LEU A 393 -27.44 21.45 -5.46
N LYS A 394 -27.68 22.75 -5.54
CA LYS A 394 -26.65 23.80 -5.39
C LYS A 394 -25.99 23.72 -4.01
N ASP A 395 -26.78 23.56 -2.96
CA ASP A 395 -26.29 23.49 -1.58
C ASP A 395 -25.42 22.24 -1.38
N VAL A 396 -25.85 21.06 -1.87
CA VAL A 396 -25.04 19.84 -1.78
C VAL A 396 -23.74 19.98 -2.58
N VAL A 397 -23.78 20.58 -3.78
CA VAL A 397 -22.57 20.79 -4.60
C VAL A 397 -21.57 21.67 -3.85
N LEU A 398 -21.99 22.85 -3.36
CA LEU A 398 -21.11 23.78 -2.67
C LEU A 398 -20.60 23.22 -1.33
N MET A 399 -21.48 22.52 -0.59
CA MET A 399 -21.08 21.84 0.65
C MET A 399 -20.05 20.72 0.39
N SER A 400 -20.19 19.98 -0.72
CA SER A 400 -19.19 18.95 -1.10
C SER A 400 -17.84 19.57 -1.42
N VAL A 401 -17.79 20.75 -2.04
CA VAL A 401 -16.53 21.48 -2.24
C VAL A 401 -15.87 21.82 -0.91
N GLU A 402 -16.62 22.47 0.00
CA GLU A 402 -16.11 22.85 1.32
C GLU A 402 -15.56 21.65 2.09
N LYS A 403 -16.33 20.56 2.14
CA LYS A 403 -15.95 19.36 2.85
C LYS A 403 -14.74 18.67 2.21
N ALA A 404 -14.68 18.54 0.88
CA ALA A 404 -13.55 17.93 0.19
C ALA A 404 -12.25 18.73 0.44
N VAL A 405 -12.30 20.05 0.36
CA VAL A 405 -11.16 20.94 0.66
C VAL A 405 -10.70 20.76 2.12
N LYS A 406 -11.63 20.72 3.06
CA LYS A 406 -11.32 20.47 4.47
C LYS A 406 -10.65 19.11 4.68
N LYS A 407 -11.19 18.04 4.09
CA LYS A 407 -10.62 16.69 4.17
C LYS A 407 -9.21 16.63 3.58
N MET A 408 -8.97 17.30 2.46
CA MET A 408 -7.64 17.38 1.87
C MET A 408 -6.65 18.14 2.77
N SER A 409 -7.08 19.20 3.44
CA SER A 409 -6.22 19.93 4.39
C SER A 409 -5.83 19.09 5.61
N GLU A 410 -6.65 18.09 5.96
CA GLU A 410 -6.44 17.12 7.02
C GLU A 410 -5.71 15.84 6.53
N LEU A 411 -5.26 15.78 5.28
CA LEU A 411 -4.65 14.60 4.61
C LEU A 411 -5.61 13.38 4.51
N ARG A 412 -6.91 13.58 4.64
CA ARG A 412 -7.95 12.54 4.58
C ARG A 412 -8.45 12.37 3.14
N VAL A 413 -7.57 11.86 2.28
CA VAL A 413 -7.77 11.82 0.83
C VAL A 413 -8.96 10.96 0.43
N ALA A 414 -9.13 9.77 1.00
CA ALA A 414 -10.28 8.90 0.72
C ALA A 414 -11.61 9.57 1.10
N ASP A 415 -11.64 10.27 2.24
CA ASP A 415 -12.82 11.00 2.67
C ASP A 415 -13.15 12.16 1.72
N ALA A 416 -12.12 12.86 1.20
CA ALA A 416 -12.31 13.93 0.21
C ALA A 416 -12.94 13.39 -1.09
N ILE A 417 -12.47 12.24 -1.58
CA ILE A 417 -13.07 11.56 -2.74
C ILE A 417 -14.53 11.21 -2.47
N THR A 418 -14.84 10.71 -1.28
CA THR A 418 -16.23 10.37 -0.88
C THR A 418 -17.15 11.60 -0.95
N GLU A 419 -16.69 12.77 -0.54
CA GLU A 419 -17.47 14.03 -0.66
C GLU A 419 -17.69 14.41 -2.14
N ILE A 420 -16.71 14.19 -3.02
CA ILE A 420 -16.88 14.41 -4.47
C ILE A 420 -17.93 13.45 -5.04
N TRP A 421 -17.92 12.19 -4.63
CA TRP A 421 -18.95 11.22 -5.05
C TRP A 421 -20.34 11.55 -4.52
N THR A 422 -20.44 12.21 -3.37
CA THR A 422 -21.71 12.74 -2.84
C THR A 422 -22.31 13.77 -3.81
N LEU A 423 -21.48 14.66 -4.37
CA LEU A 423 -21.89 15.60 -5.41
C LEU A 423 -22.43 14.86 -6.66
N PHE A 424 -21.68 13.90 -7.21
CA PHE A 424 -22.11 13.19 -8.41
C PHE A 424 -23.38 12.34 -8.19
N LYS A 425 -23.51 11.70 -7.03
CA LYS A 425 -24.74 10.98 -6.64
C LYS A 425 -25.93 11.93 -6.54
N ARG A 426 -25.73 13.14 -6.00
CA ARG A 426 -26.78 14.15 -5.96
C ARG A 426 -27.22 14.61 -7.35
N CYS A 427 -26.28 14.74 -8.29
CA CYS A 427 -26.59 15.04 -9.70
C CYS A 427 -27.44 13.93 -10.35
N ASN A 428 -27.11 12.66 -10.13
CA ASN A 428 -27.93 11.55 -10.63
C ASN A 428 -29.35 11.59 -10.04
N LYS A 429 -29.47 11.80 -8.72
CA LYS A 429 -30.77 11.95 -8.05
C LYS A 429 -31.56 13.14 -8.62
N TYR A 430 -30.89 14.25 -8.94
CA TYR A 430 -31.52 15.42 -9.55
C TYR A 430 -32.11 15.12 -10.93
N ILE A 431 -31.47 14.28 -11.74
CA ILE A 431 -32.01 13.80 -13.02
C ILE A 431 -33.31 13.02 -12.77
N ASP A 432 -33.35 12.15 -11.77
CA ASP A 432 -34.52 11.33 -11.47
C ASP A 432 -35.71 12.17 -10.89
N GLU A 433 -35.41 13.18 -10.08
CA GLU A 433 -36.39 14.11 -9.52
C GLU A 433 -37.00 15.05 -10.57
N THR A 434 -36.15 15.57 -11.48
CA THR A 434 -36.60 16.54 -12.50
C THR A 434 -37.16 15.88 -13.76
N THR A 435 -36.93 14.59 -13.95
CA THR A 435 -37.41 13.81 -15.09
C THR A 435 -37.29 14.53 -16.44
N PRO A 436 -36.06 14.88 -16.94
CA PRO A 436 -35.88 15.72 -18.13
C PRO A 436 -36.59 15.20 -19.39
N TRP A 437 -36.72 13.88 -19.52
CA TRP A 437 -37.43 13.25 -20.64
C TRP A 437 -38.97 13.46 -20.63
N ILE A 438 -39.53 13.85 -19.49
CA ILE A 438 -40.95 14.27 -19.38
C ILE A 438 -41.06 15.75 -19.75
N LEU A 439 -40.19 16.61 -19.16
CA LEU A 439 -40.15 18.04 -19.51
C LEU A 439 -39.98 18.26 -21.02
N ALA A 440 -39.19 17.42 -21.68
CA ALA A 440 -38.96 17.51 -23.13
C ALA A 440 -40.19 17.27 -24.00
N LYS A 441 -41.30 16.71 -23.47
CA LYS A 441 -42.53 16.45 -24.22
C LYS A 441 -43.49 17.64 -24.27
N GLU A 442 -43.29 18.64 -23.39
CA GLU A 442 -44.14 19.80 -23.22
C GLU A 442 -43.37 21.05 -23.67
N GLU A 443 -43.89 21.75 -24.69
CA GLU A 443 -43.20 22.90 -25.31
C GLU A 443 -43.03 24.06 -24.32
N ASP A 444 -44.03 24.27 -23.44
CA ASP A 444 -44.00 25.29 -22.40
C ASP A 444 -43.00 25.01 -21.26
N LYS A 445 -42.49 23.77 -21.16
CA LYS A 445 -41.50 23.37 -20.15
C LYS A 445 -40.08 23.31 -20.69
N LYS A 446 -39.82 23.67 -21.95
CA LYS A 446 -38.50 23.66 -22.54
C LYS A 446 -37.49 24.58 -21.83
N SER A 447 -37.94 25.74 -21.37
CA SER A 447 -37.11 26.66 -20.58
C SER A 447 -36.67 26.03 -19.25
N ARG A 448 -37.61 25.32 -18.58
CA ARG A 448 -37.26 24.55 -17.38
C ARG A 448 -36.26 23.44 -17.65
N LEU A 449 -36.41 22.73 -18.75
CA LEU A 449 -35.45 21.70 -19.18
C LEU A 449 -34.05 22.29 -19.42
N GLN A 450 -33.96 23.49 -20.01
CA GLN A 450 -32.68 24.20 -20.17
C GLN A 450 -32.03 24.48 -18.79
N THR A 451 -32.78 25.00 -17.82
CA THR A 451 -32.30 25.22 -16.46
C THR A 451 -31.78 23.92 -15.82
N VAL A 452 -32.50 22.80 -15.98
CA VAL A 452 -32.10 21.49 -15.46
C VAL A 452 -30.77 21.04 -16.05
N LEU A 453 -30.62 21.08 -17.38
CA LEU A 453 -29.39 20.65 -18.04
C LEU A 453 -28.21 21.58 -17.72
N TYR A 454 -28.46 22.87 -17.61
CA TYR A 454 -27.44 23.85 -17.19
C TYR A 454 -26.95 23.56 -15.76
N ASN A 455 -27.88 23.35 -14.80
CA ASN A 455 -27.54 23.04 -13.41
C ASN A 455 -26.74 21.74 -13.30
N LEU A 456 -27.06 20.72 -14.10
CA LEU A 456 -26.28 19.48 -14.17
C LEU A 456 -24.86 19.72 -14.71
N ALA A 457 -24.75 20.41 -15.84
CA ALA A 457 -23.46 20.71 -16.46
C ALA A 457 -22.56 21.55 -15.53
N GLU A 458 -23.13 22.55 -14.87
CA GLU A 458 -22.46 23.37 -13.88
C GLU A 458 -21.93 22.54 -12.71
N SER A 459 -22.79 21.65 -12.16
CA SER A 459 -22.42 20.76 -11.05
C SER A 459 -21.33 19.78 -11.46
N ILE A 460 -21.42 19.21 -12.67
CA ILE A 460 -20.39 18.30 -13.21
C ILE A 460 -19.06 19.03 -13.42
N ALA A 461 -19.07 20.26 -13.91
CA ALA A 461 -17.86 21.06 -14.10
C ALA A 461 -17.16 21.37 -12.77
N ILE A 462 -17.92 21.65 -11.70
CA ILE A 462 -17.39 21.83 -10.33
C ILE A 462 -16.78 20.49 -9.84
N GLY A 463 -17.55 19.39 -9.93
CA GLY A 463 -17.09 18.07 -9.50
C GLY A 463 -15.85 17.59 -10.27
N ALA A 464 -15.81 17.79 -11.59
CA ALA A 464 -14.67 17.47 -12.42
C ALA A 464 -13.43 18.29 -12.04
N SER A 465 -13.61 19.56 -11.70
CA SER A 465 -12.50 20.40 -11.23
C SER A 465 -11.92 19.92 -9.91
N LEU A 466 -12.76 19.49 -8.94
CA LEU A 466 -12.32 18.86 -7.69
C LEU A 466 -11.59 17.55 -7.95
N LEU A 467 -12.04 16.77 -8.96
CA LEU A 467 -11.51 15.47 -9.29
C LEU A 467 -10.07 15.53 -9.85
N TYR A 468 -9.62 16.70 -10.33
CA TYR A 468 -8.34 16.88 -11.00
C TYR A 468 -7.13 16.42 -10.19
N SER A 469 -7.14 16.61 -8.88
CA SER A 469 -6.03 16.16 -8.02
C SER A 469 -5.93 14.64 -7.92
N PHE A 470 -7.00 13.91 -8.16
CA PHE A 470 -7.09 12.45 -8.01
C PHE A 470 -7.04 11.72 -9.35
N MET A 471 -7.80 12.20 -10.34
CA MET A 471 -8.00 11.61 -11.67
C MET A 471 -7.82 12.69 -12.76
N PRO A 472 -6.57 13.15 -12.99
CA PRO A 472 -6.32 14.34 -13.82
C PRO A 472 -6.75 14.21 -15.29
N GLU A 473 -6.61 13.02 -15.90
CA GLU A 473 -7.00 12.78 -17.28
C GLU A 473 -8.52 12.74 -17.45
N THR A 474 -9.20 12.04 -16.55
CA THR A 474 -10.67 11.97 -16.51
C THR A 474 -11.29 13.34 -16.29
N SER A 475 -10.74 14.11 -15.34
CA SER A 475 -11.13 15.49 -15.09
C SER A 475 -11.02 16.34 -16.35
N GLY A 476 -9.87 16.28 -17.03
CA GLY A 476 -9.64 17.02 -18.28
C GLY A 476 -10.65 16.66 -19.37
N LYS A 477 -10.87 15.37 -19.63
CA LYS A 477 -11.85 14.88 -20.61
C LYS A 477 -13.28 15.34 -20.33
N ILE A 478 -13.69 15.31 -19.05
CA ILE A 478 -15.03 15.78 -18.66
C ILE A 478 -15.15 17.28 -18.94
N LEU A 479 -14.20 18.10 -18.50
CA LEU A 479 -14.24 19.54 -18.68
C LEU A 479 -14.24 19.92 -20.17
N GLU A 480 -13.41 19.27 -20.99
CA GLU A 480 -13.39 19.44 -22.43
C GLU A 480 -14.73 19.09 -23.07
N SER A 481 -15.36 17.96 -22.63
CA SER A 481 -16.65 17.53 -23.15
C SER A 481 -17.78 18.54 -22.86
N PHE A 482 -17.67 19.31 -21.78
CA PHE A 482 -18.60 20.38 -21.46
C PHE A 482 -18.15 21.76 -21.96
N GLY A 483 -17.11 21.86 -22.81
CA GLY A 483 -16.63 23.11 -23.38
C GLY A 483 -16.17 24.13 -22.33
N THR A 484 -15.62 23.66 -21.22
CA THR A 484 -15.18 24.54 -20.11
C THR A 484 -13.79 24.17 -19.61
N ASN A 485 -13.22 25.03 -18.77
CA ASN A 485 -11.90 24.82 -18.17
C ASN A 485 -12.01 24.46 -16.68
N LYS A 486 -10.94 23.88 -16.15
CA LYS A 486 -10.78 23.64 -14.72
C LYS A 486 -10.90 24.96 -13.94
N ARG A 487 -11.66 24.93 -12.86
CA ARG A 487 -11.86 26.06 -11.97
C ARG A 487 -10.81 26.14 -10.87
N SER A 488 -10.54 27.34 -10.40
CA SER A 488 -9.81 27.55 -9.15
C SER A 488 -10.65 27.09 -7.95
N LEU A 489 -10.01 26.83 -6.80
CA LEU A 489 -10.75 26.49 -5.56
C LEU A 489 -11.72 27.62 -5.13
N GLU A 490 -11.36 28.87 -5.40
CA GLU A 490 -12.25 30.02 -5.12
C GLU A 490 -13.51 29.99 -6.01
N ASP A 491 -13.35 29.65 -7.29
CA ASP A 491 -14.44 29.62 -8.25
C ASP A 491 -15.33 28.38 -8.09
N MET A 492 -14.80 27.26 -7.57
CA MET A 492 -15.61 26.10 -7.25
C MET A 492 -16.64 26.37 -6.14
N ASN A 493 -16.41 27.36 -5.28
CA ASN A 493 -17.37 27.82 -4.26
C ASN A 493 -18.47 28.74 -4.82
N LYS A 494 -18.52 28.95 -6.13
CA LYS A 494 -19.52 29.77 -6.82
C LYS A 494 -20.29 28.92 -7.82
N PHE A 495 -21.59 28.88 -7.69
CA PHE A 495 -22.46 28.21 -8.65
C PHE A 495 -22.92 29.16 -9.77
N GLY A 496 -23.00 28.67 -11.01
CA GLY A 496 -23.47 29.47 -12.14
C GLY A 496 -22.35 30.20 -12.89
N LEU A 497 -21.13 29.69 -12.90
CA LEU A 497 -20.01 30.25 -13.64
C LEU A 497 -19.86 29.66 -15.06
N LEU A 498 -20.55 28.58 -15.39
CA LEU A 498 -20.59 28.07 -16.77
C LEU A 498 -21.28 29.12 -17.65
N MET A 499 -20.61 29.54 -18.73
CA MET A 499 -21.18 30.56 -19.61
C MET A 499 -22.43 30.05 -20.31
N SER A 500 -23.54 30.82 -20.21
CA SER A 500 -24.75 30.53 -20.97
C SER A 500 -24.45 30.60 -22.47
N GLY A 501 -24.85 29.60 -23.22
CA GLY A 501 -24.48 29.43 -24.63
C GLY A 501 -23.29 28.49 -24.87
N THR A 502 -22.68 27.95 -23.82
CA THR A 502 -21.64 26.93 -23.95
C THR A 502 -22.22 25.70 -24.67
N LYS A 503 -21.44 25.14 -25.62
CA LYS A 503 -21.83 23.94 -26.36
C LYS A 503 -21.03 22.72 -25.88
N VAL A 504 -21.72 21.63 -25.54
CA VAL A 504 -21.08 20.34 -25.26
C VAL A 504 -20.62 19.66 -26.55
N VAL A 505 -19.73 18.67 -26.45
CA VAL A 505 -19.31 17.85 -27.61
C VAL A 505 -20.50 17.13 -28.24
N GLU A 506 -20.45 16.89 -29.56
CA GLU A 506 -21.53 16.20 -30.28
C GLU A 506 -21.65 14.73 -29.89
N GLU A 507 -20.54 14.04 -29.76
CA GLU A 507 -20.46 12.66 -29.28
C GLU A 507 -19.56 12.62 -28.05
N SER A 508 -20.04 12.01 -26.98
CA SER A 508 -19.29 11.79 -25.75
C SER A 508 -18.53 10.48 -25.84
N ASP A 509 -17.23 10.51 -25.63
CA ASP A 509 -16.46 9.30 -25.38
C ASP A 509 -17.00 8.57 -24.15
N ILE A 510 -16.99 7.23 -24.21
CA ILE A 510 -17.29 6.40 -23.02
C ILE A 510 -16.09 6.50 -22.09
N LEU A 511 -16.23 7.27 -20.99
CA LEU A 511 -15.16 7.44 -20.00
C LEU A 511 -14.75 6.11 -19.37
N PHE A 512 -15.74 5.27 -19.01
CA PHE A 512 -15.53 3.97 -18.37
C PHE A 512 -16.52 2.96 -18.94
N LYS A 513 -16.01 1.95 -19.63
CA LYS A 513 -16.82 0.84 -20.14
C LYS A 513 -16.98 -0.20 -19.06
N ARG A 514 -18.23 -0.63 -18.78
CA ARG A 514 -18.47 -1.69 -17.78
C ARG A 514 -17.66 -2.94 -18.05
N LEU A 515 -17.13 -3.52 -17.00
CA LEU A 515 -16.34 -4.74 -17.03
C LEU A 515 -17.17 -5.93 -16.53
N ASP A 516 -16.94 -7.09 -17.14
CA ASP A 516 -17.46 -8.37 -16.65
C ASP A 516 -16.43 -8.99 -15.71
N ILE A 517 -16.86 -9.31 -14.47
CA ILE A 517 -15.95 -9.83 -13.45
C ILE A 517 -15.40 -11.21 -13.83
N GLU A 518 -16.22 -12.09 -14.44
CA GLU A 518 -15.78 -13.43 -14.81
C GLU A 518 -14.73 -13.36 -15.94
N GLU A 519 -14.92 -12.42 -16.88
CA GLU A 519 -13.96 -12.20 -17.97
C GLU A 519 -12.64 -11.63 -17.43
N VAL A 520 -12.68 -10.67 -16.51
CA VAL A 520 -11.49 -10.11 -15.88
C VAL A 520 -10.73 -11.19 -15.10
N LEU A 521 -11.42 -11.99 -14.28
CA LEU A 521 -10.77 -13.05 -13.50
C LEU A 521 -10.14 -14.12 -14.39
N LYS A 522 -10.78 -14.53 -15.48
CA LYS A 522 -10.19 -15.45 -16.48
C LYS A 522 -8.92 -14.87 -17.11
N GLN A 523 -8.91 -13.58 -17.43
CA GLN A 523 -7.70 -12.93 -17.98
C GLN A 523 -6.58 -12.87 -16.94
N VAL A 524 -6.90 -12.61 -15.68
CA VAL A 524 -5.95 -12.60 -14.56
C VAL A 524 -5.34 -13.99 -14.35
N GLU A 525 -6.17 -15.04 -14.35
CA GLU A 525 -5.70 -16.43 -14.28
C GLU A 525 -4.77 -16.77 -15.44
N ALA A 526 -5.12 -16.37 -16.66
CA ALA A 526 -4.28 -16.58 -17.83
C ALA A 526 -2.93 -15.84 -17.76
N LEU A 527 -2.89 -14.66 -17.15
CA LEU A 527 -1.64 -13.93 -16.87
C LEU A 527 -0.78 -14.64 -15.82
N ASN A 528 -1.40 -15.18 -14.77
CA ASN A 528 -0.71 -15.95 -13.75
C ASN A 528 -0.15 -17.26 -14.31
N LEU A 529 -0.86 -17.91 -15.24
CA LEU A 529 -0.39 -19.09 -15.96
C LEU A 529 0.67 -18.75 -17.03
N GLY A 530 0.64 -17.53 -17.59
CA GLY A 530 1.63 -17.05 -18.58
C GLY A 530 2.90 -16.44 -17.97
N GLY A 531 2.87 -16.08 -16.69
CA GLY A 531 3.98 -15.44 -15.95
C GLY A 531 5.01 -16.39 -15.35
N THR A 532 4.75 -17.68 -15.36
CA THR A 532 5.63 -18.72 -14.83
C THR A 532 6.62 -19.25 -15.89
N LYS A 533 7.50 -18.37 -16.36
CA LYS A 533 8.84 -18.83 -16.76
C LYS A 533 9.72 -18.77 -15.51
N GLY A 534 9.63 -19.79 -14.69
CA GLY A 534 10.41 -19.96 -13.47
C GLY A 534 9.69 -20.59 -12.29
N GLU A 535 8.46 -21.12 -12.47
CA GLU A 535 7.93 -22.12 -11.55
C GLU A 535 8.50 -23.47 -12.02
N GLU A 536 9.19 -24.14 -11.13
CA GLU A 536 9.31 -25.58 -11.21
C GLU A 536 7.90 -26.11 -11.50
N GLU A 537 7.70 -26.84 -12.59
CA GLU A 537 6.50 -27.63 -12.80
C GLU A 537 6.29 -28.40 -11.49
N ILE A 538 5.18 -28.09 -10.80
CA ILE A 538 4.77 -28.95 -9.69
C ILE A 538 4.40 -30.25 -10.38
N GLU A 539 5.34 -31.19 -10.44
CA GLU A 539 5.07 -32.54 -10.90
C GLU A 539 3.94 -33.08 -10.03
N GLY A 540 2.78 -33.24 -10.64
CA GLY A 540 1.65 -33.89 -10.01
C GLY A 540 1.80 -35.38 -10.10
N VAL A 541 1.39 -36.09 -9.06
CA VAL A 541 1.30 -37.54 -9.06
C VAL A 541 0.22 -37.99 -10.06
N ASP A 542 0.49 -39.01 -10.88
CA ASP A 542 -0.51 -39.62 -11.75
C ASP A 542 -1.66 -40.21 -10.93
N VAL A 543 -2.84 -39.57 -11.00
CA VAL A 543 -4.01 -39.97 -10.22
C VAL A 543 -4.80 -41.05 -10.95
N VAL A 544 -4.85 -42.24 -10.39
CA VAL A 544 -5.81 -43.28 -10.82
C VAL A 544 -7.18 -42.92 -10.23
N ALA A 545 -8.09 -42.47 -11.10
CA ALA A 545 -9.45 -42.12 -10.70
C ALA A 545 -10.16 -43.33 -10.10
N LYS A 546 -10.81 -43.15 -8.95
CA LYS A 546 -11.73 -44.13 -8.34
C LYS A 546 -13.16 -43.85 -8.81
N ASP A 547 -14.05 -44.83 -8.58
CA ASP A 547 -15.46 -44.65 -8.87
C ASP A 547 -16.05 -43.47 -8.11
N ILE A 548 -16.99 -42.76 -8.74
CA ILE A 548 -17.72 -41.65 -8.12
C ILE A 548 -18.60 -42.24 -7.01
N ILE A 549 -18.57 -41.62 -5.83
CA ILE A 549 -19.40 -41.96 -4.67
C ILE A 549 -20.45 -40.88 -4.44
N GLU A 550 -21.59 -41.29 -3.84
CA GLU A 550 -22.61 -40.33 -3.39
C GLU A 550 -22.17 -39.62 -2.09
N TYR A 551 -22.73 -38.43 -1.82
CA TYR A 551 -22.45 -37.70 -0.60
C TYR A 551 -22.69 -38.53 0.67
N ASP A 552 -23.74 -39.35 0.66
CA ASP A 552 -24.08 -40.24 1.77
C ASP A 552 -23.00 -41.30 2.06
N ASP A 553 -22.18 -41.62 1.10
CA ASP A 553 -21.04 -42.53 1.31
C ASP A 553 -19.89 -41.85 1.99
N PHE A 554 -19.61 -40.57 1.63
CA PHE A 554 -18.65 -39.74 2.34
C PHE A 554 -19.10 -39.43 3.77
N ALA A 555 -20.38 -39.09 3.96
CA ALA A 555 -20.97 -38.76 5.27
C ALA A 555 -20.93 -39.93 6.28
N LYS A 556 -20.65 -41.16 5.84
CA LYS A 556 -20.41 -42.32 6.72
C LYS A 556 -19.05 -42.28 7.41
N LEU A 557 -18.10 -41.46 6.89
CA LEU A 557 -16.77 -41.35 7.50
C LEU A 557 -16.80 -40.25 8.57
N GLN A 558 -16.33 -40.57 9.77
CA GLN A 558 -16.10 -39.58 10.81
C GLN A 558 -14.61 -39.22 10.85
N ILE A 559 -14.26 -38.08 10.25
CA ILE A 559 -12.89 -37.57 10.23
C ILE A 559 -12.82 -36.44 11.24
N GLN A 560 -11.93 -36.51 12.21
CA GLN A 560 -11.81 -35.53 13.29
C GLN A 560 -10.35 -35.13 13.47
N VAL A 561 -10.14 -33.91 13.97
CA VAL A 561 -8.83 -33.43 14.38
C VAL A 561 -8.41 -34.11 15.67
N GLY A 562 -7.26 -34.76 15.68
CA GLY A 562 -6.64 -35.31 16.86
C GLY A 562 -5.33 -34.62 17.21
N GLN A 563 -4.96 -34.56 18.48
CA GLN A 563 -3.65 -34.13 18.94
C GLN A 563 -2.86 -35.29 19.52
N ILE A 564 -1.66 -35.52 19.01
CA ILE A 564 -0.81 -36.57 19.50
C ILE A 564 -0.22 -36.17 20.86
N VAL A 565 -0.63 -36.87 21.92
CA VAL A 565 -0.17 -36.57 23.28
C VAL A 565 1.00 -37.47 23.73
N LYS A 566 1.16 -38.63 23.10
CA LYS A 566 2.28 -39.54 23.30
C LYS A 566 2.52 -40.35 22.03
N CYS A 567 3.77 -40.66 21.71
CA CYS A 567 4.13 -41.50 20.59
C CYS A 567 5.34 -42.35 20.97
N GLU A 568 5.30 -43.66 20.63
CA GLU A 568 6.36 -44.61 20.94
C GLU A 568 6.62 -45.52 19.74
N GLU A 569 7.83 -46.02 19.64
CA GLU A 569 8.16 -47.03 18.65
C GLU A 569 7.55 -48.40 19.03
N VAL A 570 7.00 -49.12 18.05
CA VAL A 570 6.49 -50.47 18.30
C VAL A 570 7.67 -51.46 18.37
N PRO A 571 7.86 -52.18 19.48
CA PRO A 571 8.96 -53.15 19.60
C PRO A 571 8.96 -54.17 18.46
N LYS A 572 10.13 -54.44 17.90
CA LYS A 572 10.35 -55.35 16.77
C LYS A 572 9.73 -54.94 15.44
N SER A 573 9.14 -53.77 15.33
CA SER A 573 8.67 -53.23 14.04
C SER A 573 9.64 -52.16 13.50
N LYS A 574 10.01 -52.29 12.22
CA LYS A 574 10.82 -51.28 11.50
C LYS A 574 9.97 -50.17 10.90
N LYS A 575 8.65 -50.32 10.85
CA LYS A 575 7.74 -49.41 10.12
C LYS A 575 6.73 -48.69 11.01
N LEU A 576 6.43 -49.20 12.22
CA LEU A 576 5.29 -48.76 13.01
C LEU A 576 5.69 -47.79 14.13
N LEU A 577 4.88 -46.71 14.27
CA LEU A 577 4.77 -45.89 15.47
C LEU A 577 3.40 -46.12 16.12
N CYS A 578 3.36 -46.11 17.45
CA CYS A 578 2.16 -46.21 18.26
C CYS A 578 1.89 -44.83 18.89
N SER A 579 0.86 -44.15 18.43
CA SER A 579 0.47 -42.80 18.88
C SER A 579 -0.75 -42.88 19.79
N GLN A 580 -0.71 -42.15 20.93
CA GLN A 580 -1.88 -41.84 21.74
C GLN A 580 -2.40 -40.51 21.26
N VAL A 581 -3.58 -40.52 20.65
CA VAL A 581 -4.18 -39.34 20.00
C VAL A 581 -5.39 -38.88 20.80
N LYS A 582 -5.35 -37.68 21.31
CA LYS A 582 -6.49 -37.05 21.96
C LYS A 582 -7.47 -36.54 20.90
N VAL A 583 -8.69 -37.05 20.92
CA VAL A 583 -9.81 -36.63 20.08
C VAL A 583 -10.98 -36.29 20.99
N GLY A 584 -11.35 -35.02 21.07
CA GLY A 584 -12.32 -34.55 22.06
C GLY A 584 -11.85 -34.84 23.50
N ASN A 585 -12.68 -35.54 24.25
CA ASN A 585 -12.39 -35.91 25.64
C ASN A 585 -11.78 -37.34 25.77
N THR A 586 -11.52 -38.03 24.66
CA THR A 586 -11.00 -39.40 24.64
C THR A 586 -9.59 -39.46 24.09
N ILE A 587 -8.82 -40.45 24.55
CA ILE A 587 -7.51 -40.79 23.98
C ILE A 587 -7.67 -42.11 23.23
N ARG A 588 -7.25 -42.12 21.97
CA ARG A 588 -7.27 -43.28 21.09
C ARG A 588 -5.85 -43.76 20.78
N GLN A 589 -5.61 -45.03 20.84
CA GLN A 589 -4.37 -45.61 20.39
C GLN A 589 -4.46 -45.83 18.88
N VAL A 590 -3.51 -45.28 18.12
CA VAL A 590 -3.44 -45.45 16.66
C VAL A 590 -2.05 -45.88 16.25
N LEU A 591 -2.00 -46.95 15.48
CA LEU A 591 -0.76 -47.47 14.90
C LEU A 591 -0.65 -47.02 13.44
N SER A 592 0.50 -46.42 13.12
CA SER A 592 0.75 -45.86 11.78
C SER A 592 2.09 -46.37 11.24
N GLY A 593 2.15 -46.68 9.95
CA GLY A 593 3.33 -47.22 9.26
C GLY A 593 4.36 -46.15 8.84
N ILE A 594 4.61 -45.15 9.68
CA ILE A 594 5.27 -43.89 9.33
C ILE A 594 6.68 -43.71 9.89
N LYS A 595 7.23 -44.76 10.53
CA LYS A 595 8.54 -44.69 11.22
C LYS A 595 9.71 -44.37 10.29
N GLN A 596 9.58 -44.57 8.98
CA GLN A 596 10.63 -44.22 8.02
C GLN A 596 10.71 -42.75 7.72
N TRP A 597 9.60 -41.99 7.91
CA TRP A 597 9.52 -40.56 7.64
C TRP A 597 9.45 -39.71 8.91
N TYR A 598 9.00 -40.29 10.05
CA TYR A 598 8.80 -39.58 11.30
C TYR A 598 9.39 -40.32 12.49
N CYS A 599 10.03 -39.60 13.39
CA CYS A 599 10.45 -40.17 14.67
C CYS A 599 9.38 -39.97 15.77
N ALA A 600 9.30 -40.86 16.74
CA ALA A 600 8.28 -40.83 17.79
C ALA A 600 8.27 -39.50 18.58
N LYS A 601 9.45 -38.90 18.80
CA LYS A 601 9.61 -37.68 19.57
C LYS A 601 9.00 -36.46 18.87
N GLU A 602 9.15 -36.36 17.57
CA GLU A 602 8.64 -35.20 16.79
C GLU A 602 7.13 -35.29 16.51
N MET A 603 6.52 -36.47 16.72
CA MET A 603 5.08 -36.65 16.57
C MET A 603 4.28 -36.02 17.72
N VAL A 604 4.87 -35.94 18.91
CA VAL A 604 4.18 -35.45 20.10
C VAL A 604 3.90 -33.96 19.97
N GLY A 605 2.64 -33.56 20.19
CA GLY A 605 2.17 -32.18 20.06
C GLY A 605 1.59 -31.83 18.67
N LYS A 606 1.85 -32.64 17.63
CA LYS A 606 1.26 -32.40 16.30
C LYS A 606 -0.24 -32.63 16.29
N GLN A 607 -0.97 -31.79 15.53
CA GLN A 607 -2.36 -32.06 15.18
C GLN A 607 -2.42 -32.83 13.86
N VAL A 608 -3.32 -33.82 13.80
CA VAL A 608 -3.48 -34.74 12.66
C VAL A 608 -4.96 -34.98 12.38
N LEU A 609 -5.29 -35.35 11.14
CA LEU A 609 -6.63 -35.80 10.81
C LEU A 609 -6.74 -37.30 11.06
N VAL A 610 -7.79 -37.72 11.75
CA VAL A 610 -8.02 -39.13 12.15
C VAL A 610 -9.41 -39.58 11.75
N VAL A 611 -9.50 -40.71 11.05
CA VAL A 611 -10.78 -41.44 10.87
C VAL A 611 -11.08 -42.18 12.16
N THR A 612 -12.13 -41.79 12.86
CA THR A 612 -12.43 -42.22 14.23
C THR A 612 -13.51 -43.28 14.35
N ASN A 613 -14.30 -43.51 13.31
CA ASN A 613 -15.37 -44.51 13.31
C ASN A 613 -14.99 -45.82 12.58
N LEU A 614 -13.71 -46.09 12.41
CA LEU A 614 -13.23 -47.40 11.95
C LEU A 614 -13.29 -48.43 13.09
N ALA A 615 -13.66 -49.67 12.75
CA ALA A 615 -13.59 -50.79 13.69
C ALA A 615 -12.16 -51.00 14.19
N PRO A 616 -11.94 -51.20 15.50
CA PRO A 616 -10.61 -51.45 16.04
C PRO A 616 -9.93 -52.66 15.37
N ARG A 617 -8.64 -52.52 15.05
CA ARG A 617 -7.86 -53.57 14.36
C ARG A 617 -6.56 -53.87 15.12
N LYS A 618 -6.22 -55.14 15.28
CA LYS A 618 -4.92 -55.52 15.83
C LYS A 618 -3.83 -55.45 14.78
N ILE A 619 -2.78 -54.68 15.05
CA ILE A 619 -1.60 -54.48 14.19
C ILE A 619 -0.36 -54.76 15.06
N ALA A 620 0.48 -55.70 14.69
CA ALA A 620 1.65 -56.14 15.45
C ALA A 620 1.36 -56.46 16.95
N GLY A 621 0.17 -57.03 17.22
CA GLY A 621 -0.25 -57.41 18.57
C GLY A 621 -0.87 -56.29 19.42
N LEU A 622 -0.85 -55.03 18.93
CA LEU A 622 -1.47 -53.87 19.58
C LEU A 622 -2.76 -53.47 18.85
N GLU A 623 -3.74 -52.95 19.57
CA GLU A 623 -5.01 -52.50 19.00
C GLU A 623 -4.91 -51.07 18.48
N SER A 624 -5.28 -50.84 17.20
CA SER A 624 -5.45 -49.52 16.61
C SER A 624 -6.93 -49.16 16.57
N GLN A 625 -7.29 -48.00 17.12
CA GLN A 625 -8.67 -47.51 17.29
C GLN A 625 -8.99 -46.32 16.36
N GLY A 626 -8.39 -46.32 15.19
CA GLY A 626 -8.58 -45.29 14.17
C GLY A 626 -7.43 -45.30 13.16
N MET A 627 -7.47 -44.37 12.21
CA MET A 627 -6.44 -44.20 11.18
C MET A 627 -6.05 -42.74 11.02
N ILE A 628 -4.76 -42.41 11.19
CA ILE A 628 -4.21 -41.12 10.86
C ILE A 628 -4.11 -41.01 9.34
N LEU A 629 -4.60 -39.91 8.77
CA LEU A 629 -4.54 -39.65 7.34
C LEU A 629 -3.15 -39.15 6.91
N MET A 630 -2.69 -39.70 5.80
CA MET A 630 -1.43 -39.35 5.16
C MET A 630 -1.68 -39.03 3.69
N ALA A 631 -0.94 -38.07 3.14
CA ALA A 631 -0.76 -37.93 1.70
C ALA A 631 0.51 -38.70 1.29
N GLU A 632 0.45 -39.49 0.20
CA GLU A 632 1.58 -40.25 -0.31
C GLU A 632 1.77 -39.92 -1.79
N ASP A 633 3.02 -39.65 -2.20
CA ASP A 633 3.41 -39.43 -3.58
C ASP A 633 3.77 -40.74 -4.30
N ASP A 634 4.07 -40.68 -5.61
CA ASP A 634 4.44 -41.82 -6.46
C ASP A 634 5.85 -42.37 -6.16
N GLU A 635 6.70 -41.61 -5.48
CA GLU A 635 7.99 -42.06 -4.95
C GLU A 635 7.84 -42.82 -3.61
N GLY A 636 6.63 -42.84 -3.05
CA GLY A 636 6.30 -43.46 -1.77
C GLY A 636 6.70 -42.66 -0.56
N ASN A 637 6.88 -41.30 -0.70
CA ASN A 637 7.02 -40.43 0.44
C ASN A 637 5.64 -40.15 1.06
N ALA A 638 5.56 -40.19 2.39
CA ALA A 638 4.29 -39.97 3.07
C ALA A 638 4.37 -38.80 4.05
N VAL A 639 3.39 -37.87 3.95
CA VAL A 639 3.28 -36.68 4.76
C VAL A 639 1.97 -36.67 5.56
N LEU A 640 2.03 -36.24 6.83
CA LEU A 640 0.84 -36.09 7.69
C LEU A 640 -0.12 -35.05 7.12
N VAL A 641 -1.40 -35.38 7.04
CA VAL A 641 -2.45 -34.43 6.77
C VAL A 641 -2.84 -33.72 8.09
N SER A 642 -2.65 -32.42 8.16
CA SER A 642 -2.85 -31.61 9.37
C SER A 642 -3.70 -30.39 9.08
N PRO A 643 -4.46 -29.83 10.06
CA PRO A 643 -5.12 -28.56 9.87
C PRO A 643 -4.06 -27.44 9.77
N GLU A 644 -4.28 -26.47 8.88
CA GLU A 644 -3.38 -25.33 8.68
C GLU A 644 -3.19 -24.48 9.95
N LYS A 645 -4.25 -24.38 10.76
CA LYS A 645 -4.26 -23.61 12.02
C LYS A 645 -4.67 -24.52 13.17
N ASN A 646 -4.12 -24.28 14.36
CA ASN A 646 -4.50 -25.02 15.54
C ASN A 646 -5.99 -24.89 15.84
N ILE A 647 -6.68 -26.01 15.99
CA ILE A 647 -8.10 -26.08 16.33
C ILE A 647 -8.31 -27.07 17.48
N LYS A 648 -9.45 -27.02 18.16
CA LYS A 648 -9.73 -27.93 19.28
C LYS A 648 -9.73 -29.39 18.83
N PRO A 649 -8.99 -30.31 19.50
CA PRO A 649 -9.06 -31.72 19.21
C PRO A 649 -10.50 -32.25 19.36
N GLY A 650 -10.96 -33.01 18.38
CA GLY A 650 -12.34 -33.48 18.26
C GLY A 650 -13.18 -32.66 17.28
N SER A 651 -12.67 -31.54 16.72
CA SER A 651 -13.35 -30.85 15.63
C SER A 651 -13.51 -31.77 14.43
N GLU A 652 -14.71 -31.79 13.87
CA GLU A 652 -15.06 -32.65 12.74
C GLU A 652 -14.72 -31.96 11.41
N ILE A 653 -14.32 -32.76 10.45
CA ILE A 653 -14.07 -32.31 9.07
C ILE A 653 -15.38 -32.49 8.31
N ALA A 654 -15.91 -31.37 7.81
CA ALA A 654 -17.20 -31.30 7.07
C ALA A 654 -16.95 -31.01 5.59
#